data_821ae3ecaacbcd988da6dfaf134f9a6c
#
_entry.id   821ae3ecaacbcd988da6dfaf134f9a6c
#
_cell.length_a   1.000
_cell.length_b   1.000
_cell.length_c   1.000
_cell.angle_alpha   90.00
_cell.angle_beta   90.00
_cell.angle_gamma   90.00
#
_symmetry.space_group_name_H-M   'P 1'
#
loop_
_entity.id
_entity.type
_entity.pdbx_description
1 polymer ?
#
loop_
_entity_poly.entity_id
_entity_poly.type
_entity_poly.pdbx_seq_one_letter_code
_entity_poly.pdbx_strand_id
1 'polypeptide(L)'
;MYINVHSQYSLRYGTMSIEKIVSEAIGYGITQLVLTDINNSTGVMEFFRECSAKNVKPIAGIEFRRNKKLLFIGIARNKEGMKELNDFLTYHNLEQLDLPDVAPAFLNANVVYPFGYEGKLLSNEYLGIHFSQLHELFNVDISVIRTKLVALQPVFVADKIEYRLHEYLRGIDMNTLLTMVEPMDKCRSTDMFLKAGDMEAKFSKYSFILDNTRSMMNDCVMDYPLGRINLNRKTFTGSKKDDKALLEKLALKGTIYRYGSKNAEALKKVKIELKVIVDLDFCAYFLITWDIIRYAKDQGYYHVGRGSGANSTVAYCLGITDVDPIELDLYFERFLNAERTSPPDFDLDFSWDEREDVQDYIFKRYGREHTALLGTMSTFKDRSVIREISKVMGLPKSEIDGFTDPSRASINRDNATFKKITAIYNLMQNMPNQRSIHAGGVLISEEPITYYTALDLPPKGMPTVQWDMYEAEKIGFDKYDILSQRGIGHIKEAVRLIEINQQRKVDVHKVKDLIRDKNLNDRLKTGNTIGCFYIESPAMRQLLTKLTCDNYLTLVAASSIIRPGVASSGMMKTYIQNAHNPRGVNYLHPVMEEKLSETYGVMVYQEDVIKICIHYAGMDGTDADILRRGMSGKYRSSAEFDRLVIKFHEGAALLGRPEETTKEVWRQVSSFAGYSFSKAHSASFAVESYQSLFLKTYYPKEFMVAVLNNYGGFYSRSLYVHELKQAGANVYLPCINNSFGVVAIYGDDCYLGFIGIQGFEGKYIEIIIEERKLNGIFVSLEDFVKRSEISLEQCIILIRVGALRFTKKSKKEMLWEVHLLFGSKVRPNKHAELFAVEHKDYAMPELVNTTLENAYHELELLGFPLSLSMFDLLKTDYRGDVMASQLMSSAGKTIRMVGLYVTEKTVITKNKKKMWFGTFLDPEGNFFDTTHFPNSTPTYPFRGAGCYLIEGKVVLDFDFPSIEIIRFAKLPIKQNPILD
;
A
#
# COMPACT_ATOMS: atom_id res chain seq x y z
N MET A 1 7.44 -24.85 34.34
CA MET A 1 8.18 -23.86 35.16
C MET A 1 9.11 -23.02 34.29
N TYR A 2 8.59 -22.56 33.14
CA TYR A 2 9.35 -21.77 32.18
C TYR A 2 8.83 -20.35 32.18
N ILE A 3 9.69 -19.42 32.60
CA ILE A 3 9.37 -18.00 32.77
C ILE A 3 9.97 -17.13 31.65
N ASN A 4 10.68 -17.75 30.71
CA ASN A 4 11.32 -17.05 29.60
C ASN A 4 11.22 -17.86 28.31
N VAL A 5 10.06 -17.74 27.63
CA VAL A 5 9.77 -18.44 26.38
C VAL A 5 9.53 -17.44 25.28
N HIS A 6 10.13 -17.66 24.14
CA HIS A 6 10.15 -16.76 23.01
C HIS A 6 9.51 -17.39 21.78
N SER A 7 8.64 -16.60 21.14
CA SER A 7 8.05 -17.00 19.87
C SER A 7 8.81 -16.42 18.68
N GLN A 8 8.37 -16.78 17.47
CA GLN A 8 8.81 -16.17 16.23
C GLN A 8 8.57 -14.65 16.15
N TYR A 9 7.80 -14.07 17.08
CA TYR A 9 7.60 -12.62 17.19
C TYR A 9 8.77 -11.91 17.90
N SER A 10 9.67 -12.64 18.55
CA SER A 10 11.04 -12.20 18.80
C SER A 10 11.79 -12.23 17.47
N LEU A 11 11.51 -11.22 16.61
CA LEU A 11 11.86 -11.20 15.18
C LEU A 11 13.32 -11.54 14.95
N ARG A 12 13.58 -12.50 14.03
CA ARG A 12 14.90 -12.99 13.66
C ARG A 12 15.72 -13.56 14.82
N TYR A 13 15.05 -13.89 15.94
CA TYR A 13 15.64 -14.51 17.11
C TYR A 13 14.88 -15.79 17.52
N GLY A 14 13.60 -15.73 17.84
CA GLY A 14 12.77 -16.90 18.09
C GLY A 14 12.38 -17.64 16.81
N THR A 15 12.25 -18.97 16.90
CA THR A 15 11.98 -19.81 15.73
C THR A 15 10.60 -20.45 15.73
N MET A 16 9.98 -20.62 16.91
CA MET A 16 8.71 -21.32 17.09
C MET A 16 7.50 -20.43 16.91
N SER A 17 6.50 -20.90 16.18
CA SER A 17 5.15 -20.29 16.23
C SER A 17 4.51 -20.50 17.60
N ILE A 18 3.54 -19.67 17.97
CA ILE A 18 2.77 -19.78 19.21
C ILE A 18 2.12 -21.17 19.32
N GLU A 19 1.48 -21.63 18.24
CA GLU A 19 0.87 -22.96 18.18
C GLU A 19 1.88 -24.08 18.50
N LYS A 20 3.11 -23.98 17.94
CA LYS A 20 4.20 -24.95 18.18
C LYS A 20 4.67 -24.89 19.64
N ILE A 21 4.86 -23.71 20.20
CA ILE A 21 5.26 -23.52 21.60
C ILE A 21 4.27 -24.23 22.53
N VAL A 22 2.98 -24.02 22.34
CA VAL A 22 1.94 -24.62 23.20
C VAL A 22 1.88 -26.14 23.01
N SER A 23 2.04 -26.61 21.77
CA SER A 23 2.06 -28.05 21.47
C SER A 23 3.26 -28.76 22.07
N GLU A 24 4.46 -28.18 21.97
CA GLU A 24 5.69 -28.69 22.59
C GLU A 24 5.54 -28.70 24.13
N ALA A 25 5.04 -27.61 24.72
CA ALA A 25 4.82 -27.55 26.16
C ALA A 25 3.91 -28.69 26.67
N ILE A 26 2.82 -29.00 25.96
CA ILE A 26 1.93 -30.11 26.27
C ILE A 26 2.68 -31.45 26.14
N GLY A 27 3.48 -31.63 25.08
CA GLY A 27 4.31 -32.83 24.88
C GLY A 27 5.29 -33.08 26.01
N TYR A 28 5.74 -32.02 26.68
CA TYR A 28 6.60 -32.07 27.86
C TYR A 28 5.83 -32.09 29.21
N GLY A 29 4.50 -32.13 29.20
CA GLY A 29 3.65 -32.13 30.40
C GLY A 29 3.59 -30.82 31.15
N ILE A 30 3.83 -29.68 30.46
CA ILE A 30 3.83 -28.35 31.04
C ILE A 30 2.39 -27.84 31.02
N THR A 31 1.88 -27.46 32.19
CA THR A 31 0.49 -26.98 32.41
C THR A 31 0.36 -25.47 32.53
N GLN A 32 1.48 -24.77 32.70
CA GLN A 32 1.53 -23.28 32.78
C GLN A 32 2.81 -22.77 32.13
N LEU A 33 2.72 -21.66 31.42
CA LEU A 33 3.78 -21.16 30.57
C LEU A 33 3.79 -19.62 30.53
N VAL A 34 4.97 -19.00 30.52
CA VAL A 34 5.12 -17.55 30.38
C VAL A 34 5.71 -17.25 28.99
N LEU A 35 5.01 -16.48 28.18
CA LEU A 35 5.53 -15.92 26.94
C LEU A 35 6.20 -14.57 27.23
N THR A 36 7.47 -14.40 26.81
CA THR A 36 8.28 -13.19 27.07
C THR A 36 9.08 -12.80 25.84
N ASP A 37 8.40 -12.43 24.77
CA ASP A 37 9.07 -12.00 23.54
C ASP A 37 9.95 -10.76 23.76
N ILE A 38 11.04 -10.65 22.99
CA ILE A 38 12.07 -9.61 23.15
C ILE A 38 11.51 -8.24 22.71
N ASN A 39 11.41 -7.29 23.62
CA ASN A 39 10.99 -5.92 23.39
C ASN A 39 9.69 -5.83 22.55
N ASN A 40 8.76 -6.75 22.76
CA ASN A 40 7.44 -6.69 22.14
C ASN A 40 6.41 -7.57 22.84
N SER A 41 5.15 -7.31 22.54
CA SER A 41 3.98 -8.06 23.03
C SER A 41 3.09 -8.59 21.89
N THR A 42 3.61 -8.69 20.67
CA THR A 42 2.85 -9.06 19.46
C THR A 42 2.11 -10.39 19.62
N GLY A 43 2.77 -11.40 20.21
CA GLY A 43 2.26 -12.77 20.32
C GLY A 43 1.30 -13.01 21.48
N VAL A 44 1.11 -12.05 22.38
CA VAL A 44 0.41 -12.26 23.65
C VAL A 44 -1.03 -12.72 23.45
N MET A 45 -1.81 -12.05 22.62
CA MET A 45 -3.23 -12.39 22.45
C MET A 45 -3.42 -13.73 21.72
N GLU A 46 -2.61 -14.01 20.71
CA GLU A 46 -2.59 -15.32 20.07
C GLU A 46 -2.23 -16.44 21.05
N PHE A 47 -1.23 -16.18 21.91
CA PHE A 47 -0.80 -17.13 22.94
C PHE A 47 -1.92 -17.45 23.94
N PHE A 48 -2.67 -16.46 24.38
CA PHE A 48 -3.81 -16.67 25.26
C PHE A 48 -4.89 -17.55 24.63
N ARG A 49 -5.22 -17.32 23.35
CA ARG A 49 -6.19 -18.15 22.61
C ARG A 49 -5.72 -19.60 22.47
N GLU A 50 -4.47 -19.78 22.05
CA GLU A 50 -3.92 -21.13 21.86
C GLU A 50 -3.82 -21.92 23.17
N CYS A 51 -3.38 -21.29 24.25
CA CYS A 51 -3.29 -21.90 25.55
C CYS A 51 -4.67 -22.28 26.10
N SER A 52 -5.66 -21.39 25.97
CA SER A 52 -7.02 -21.65 26.39
C SER A 52 -7.66 -22.82 25.65
N ALA A 53 -7.46 -22.88 24.33
CA ALA A 53 -7.98 -23.98 23.51
C ALA A 53 -7.39 -25.35 23.89
N LYS A 54 -6.20 -25.37 24.51
CA LYS A 54 -5.46 -26.58 24.86
C LYS A 54 -5.31 -26.79 26.38
N ASN A 55 -6.04 -26.05 27.20
CA ASN A 55 -6.04 -26.14 28.68
C ASN A 55 -4.65 -25.94 29.32
N VAL A 56 -3.83 -25.03 28.78
CA VAL A 56 -2.59 -24.56 29.38
C VAL A 56 -2.84 -23.20 30.02
N LYS A 57 -2.35 -22.95 31.26
CA LYS A 57 -2.46 -21.63 31.88
C LYS A 57 -1.48 -20.63 31.27
N PRO A 58 -1.93 -19.60 30.54
CA PRO A 58 -1.06 -18.60 29.94
C PRO A 58 -0.66 -17.53 30.95
N ILE A 59 0.57 -17.08 30.88
CA ILE A 59 1.08 -15.91 31.58
C ILE A 59 1.86 -15.07 30.57
N ALA A 60 1.66 -13.75 30.56
CA ALA A 60 2.34 -12.84 29.65
C ALA A 60 3.43 -12.04 30.35
N GLY A 61 4.45 -11.70 29.59
CA GLY A 61 5.53 -10.82 29.99
C GLY A 61 6.29 -10.28 28.80
N ILE A 62 7.33 -9.54 29.07
CA ILE A 62 8.24 -8.97 28.07
C ILE A 62 9.67 -9.15 28.55
N GLU A 63 10.54 -9.68 27.69
CA GLU A 63 11.97 -9.64 27.92
C GLU A 63 12.53 -8.30 27.41
N PHE A 64 13.11 -7.52 28.31
CA PHE A 64 13.71 -6.22 27.98
C PHE A 64 15.19 -6.39 27.68
N ARG A 65 15.60 -6.05 26.48
CA ARG A 65 17.00 -6.05 26.01
C ARG A 65 17.42 -4.70 25.47
N ARG A 66 18.66 -4.31 25.77
CA ARG A 66 19.34 -3.20 25.11
C ARG A 66 20.57 -3.76 24.37
N ASN A 67 20.61 -3.52 23.05
CA ASN A 67 21.57 -4.14 22.16
C ASN A 67 21.45 -5.68 22.21
N LYS A 68 22.34 -6.40 22.79
CA LYS A 68 22.32 -7.87 22.93
C LYS A 68 22.16 -8.32 24.38
N LYS A 69 22.20 -7.37 25.32
CA LYS A 69 22.21 -7.65 26.75
C LYS A 69 20.77 -7.76 27.28
N LEU A 70 20.48 -8.87 27.94
CA LEU A 70 19.29 -9.01 28.77
C LEU A 70 19.41 -8.05 29.97
N LEU A 71 18.45 -7.16 30.13
CA LEU A 71 18.37 -6.23 31.25
C LEU A 71 17.54 -6.85 32.37
N PHE A 72 16.30 -7.14 32.09
CA PHE A 72 15.36 -7.83 32.99
C PHE A 72 14.18 -8.41 32.19
N ILE A 73 13.42 -9.27 32.85
CA ILE A 73 12.18 -9.83 32.33
C ILE A 73 11.04 -9.33 33.20
N GLY A 74 10.07 -8.65 32.59
CA GLY A 74 8.82 -8.27 33.25
C GLY A 74 7.77 -9.36 33.03
N ILE A 75 7.13 -9.85 34.11
CA ILE A 75 6.08 -10.88 34.08
C ILE A 75 4.84 -10.30 34.74
N ALA A 76 3.78 -10.14 33.95
CA ALA A 76 2.54 -9.56 34.42
C ALA A 76 1.84 -10.49 35.44
N ARG A 77 1.38 -9.94 36.54
CA ARG A 77 0.55 -10.67 37.54
C ARG A 77 -0.93 -10.67 37.14
N ASN A 78 -1.36 -9.66 36.43
CA ASN A 78 -2.73 -9.47 35.94
C ASN A 78 -2.75 -8.57 34.69
N LYS A 79 -3.94 -8.19 34.20
CA LYS A 79 -4.12 -7.34 33.04
C LYS A 79 -3.46 -5.95 33.22
N GLU A 80 -3.54 -5.38 34.43
CA GLU A 80 -2.90 -4.11 34.77
C GLU A 80 -1.38 -4.21 34.68
N GLY A 81 -0.81 -5.32 35.14
CA GLY A 81 0.62 -5.58 35.03
C GLY A 81 1.10 -5.66 33.59
N MET A 82 0.31 -6.25 32.69
CA MET A 82 0.64 -6.25 31.28
C MET A 82 0.57 -4.85 30.69
N LYS A 83 -0.41 -4.05 31.12
CA LYS A 83 -0.50 -2.64 30.73
C LYS A 83 0.74 -1.87 31.20
N GLU A 84 1.17 -2.04 32.46
CA GLU A 84 2.38 -1.39 32.98
C GLU A 84 3.62 -1.72 32.12
N LEU A 85 3.80 -2.99 31.73
CA LEU A 85 4.91 -3.43 30.88
C LEU A 85 4.81 -2.84 29.46
N ASN A 86 3.61 -2.82 28.88
CA ASN A 86 3.35 -2.22 27.59
C ASN A 86 3.53 -0.70 27.62
N ASP A 87 3.06 -0.01 28.66
CA ASP A 87 3.24 1.44 28.80
C ASP A 87 4.73 1.79 28.89
N PHE A 88 5.49 1.04 29.68
CA PHE A 88 6.92 1.23 29.82
C PHE A 88 7.66 1.05 28.47
N LEU A 89 7.36 -0.03 27.77
CA LEU A 89 7.96 -0.27 26.44
C LEU A 89 7.52 0.80 25.43
N THR A 90 6.23 1.16 25.42
CA THR A 90 5.66 2.19 24.55
C THR A 90 6.34 3.53 24.78
N TYR A 91 6.52 3.94 26.03
CA TYR A 91 7.20 5.18 26.35
C TYR A 91 8.60 5.25 25.73
N HIS A 92 9.42 4.21 25.91
CA HIS A 92 10.77 4.15 25.36
C HIS A 92 10.76 4.11 23.83
N ASN A 93 9.81 3.40 23.22
CA ASN A 93 9.67 3.34 21.77
C ASN A 93 9.26 4.71 21.17
N LEU A 94 8.29 5.40 21.79
CA LEU A 94 7.78 6.67 21.28
C LEU A 94 8.76 7.82 21.47
N GLU A 95 9.46 7.86 22.62
CA GLU A 95 10.46 8.87 22.92
C GLU A 95 11.85 8.53 22.36
N GLN A 96 11.97 7.35 21.70
CA GLN A 96 13.24 6.85 21.14
C GLN A 96 14.38 6.81 22.18
N LEU A 97 14.05 6.38 23.39
CA LEU A 97 14.99 6.28 24.51
C LEU A 97 15.51 4.86 24.66
N ASP A 98 16.76 4.74 25.10
CA ASP A 98 17.31 3.45 25.49
C ASP A 98 16.61 2.91 26.72
N LEU A 99 16.40 1.59 26.78
CA LEU A 99 15.89 0.91 27.96
C LEU A 99 16.92 1.00 29.10
N PRO A 100 16.51 1.34 30.34
CA PRO A 100 17.41 1.43 31.50
C PRO A 100 17.82 0.03 31.98
N ASP A 101 18.98 -0.06 32.63
CA ASP A 101 19.46 -1.31 33.25
C ASP A 101 18.62 -1.77 34.44
N VAL A 102 17.88 -0.84 35.05
CA VAL A 102 17.03 -1.10 36.23
C VAL A 102 15.57 -0.88 35.85
N ALA A 103 14.72 -1.85 36.16
CA ALA A 103 13.30 -1.73 35.93
C ALA A 103 12.68 -0.64 36.83
N PRO A 104 11.63 0.05 36.38
CA PRO A 104 10.84 0.90 37.26
C PRO A 104 10.09 0.04 38.30
N ALA A 105 9.63 0.67 39.39
CA ALA A 105 8.84 -0.01 40.42
C ALA A 105 7.44 -0.36 39.88
N PHE A 106 7.30 -1.47 39.16
CA PHE A 106 6.01 -1.98 38.74
C PHE A 106 5.16 -2.42 39.95
N LEU A 107 3.88 -2.10 39.95
CA LEU A 107 2.96 -2.47 41.02
C LEU A 107 2.34 -3.84 40.77
N ASN A 108 2.04 -4.17 39.52
CA ASN A 108 1.29 -5.35 39.12
C ASN A 108 2.10 -6.33 38.27
N ALA A 109 3.40 -6.14 38.15
CA ALA A 109 4.28 -7.08 37.46
C ALA A 109 5.43 -7.54 38.35
N ASN A 110 5.90 -8.75 38.15
CA ASN A 110 7.12 -9.28 38.73
C ASN A 110 8.28 -8.94 37.77
N VAL A 111 9.47 -8.70 38.35
CA VAL A 111 10.70 -8.44 37.60
C VAL A 111 11.72 -9.53 37.90
N VAL A 112 12.34 -10.08 36.86
CA VAL A 112 13.39 -11.08 37.03
C VAL A 112 14.67 -10.54 36.39
N TYR A 113 15.66 -10.20 37.21
CA TYR A 113 17.00 -9.84 36.76
C TYR A 113 17.86 -11.09 36.51
N PRO A 114 18.81 -11.04 35.57
CA PRO A 114 19.81 -12.11 35.45
C PRO A 114 20.62 -12.27 36.73
N PHE A 115 21.01 -13.50 37.07
CA PHE A 115 21.88 -13.76 38.20
C PHE A 115 23.19 -12.97 38.09
N GLY A 116 23.65 -12.37 39.19
CA GLY A 116 24.76 -11.41 39.17
C GLY A 116 24.34 -9.94 39.20
N TYR A 117 23.02 -9.65 39.22
CA TYR A 117 22.55 -8.28 39.45
C TYR A 117 22.83 -7.84 40.91
N GLU A 118 23.53 -6.73 41.08
CA GLU A 118 24.02 -6.23 42.40
C GLU A 118 23.09 -5.21 43.06
N GLY A 119 21.99 -4.83 42.42
CA GLY A 119 21.05 -3.85 42.92
C GLY A 119 20.18 -4.40 44.08
N LYS A 120 19.59 -3.49 44.89
CA LYS A 120 18.64 -3.87 45.94
C LYS A 120 17.31 -4.30 45.27
N LEU A 121 16.85 -5.51 45.62
CA LEU A 121 15.62 -6.06 45.10
C LEU A 121 14.38 -5.57 45.88
N LEU A 122 13.35 -5.19 45.15
CA LEU A 122 12.02 -4.91 45.68
C LEU A 122 11.26 -6.21 46.03
N SER A 123 10.08 -6.09 46.62
CA SER A 123 9.26 -7.26 47.03
C SER A 123 8.87 -8.16 45.87
N ASN A 124 8.60 -7.61 44.70
CA ASN A 124 8.22 -8.27 43.46
C ASN A 124 9.38 -8.48 42.49
N GLU A 125 10.63 -8.32 42.94
CA GLU A 125 11.82 -8.52 42.12
C GLU A 125 12.56 -9.78 42.52
N TYR A 126 13.10 -10.49 41.53
CA TYR A 126 13.75 -11.81 41.66
C TYR A 126 15.06 -11.85 40.91
N LEU A 127 15.90 -12.84 41.21
CA LEU A 127 17.12 -13.19 40.48
C LEU A 127 16.89 -14.50 39.75
N GLY A 128 16.98 -14.47 38.42
CA GLY A 128 16.83 -15.63 37.55
C GLY A 128 18.16 -16.34 37.33
N ILE A 129 18.26 -17.57 37.81
CA ILE A 129 19.47 -18.36 37.69
C ILE A 129 19.29 -19.54 36.72
N HIS A 130 20.20 -19.68 35.75
CA HIS A 130 20.25 -20.82 34.86
C HIS A 130 20.93 -21.99 35.55
N PHE A 131 20.52 -23.24 35.24
CA PHE A 131 21.09 -24.41 35.91
C PHE A 131 22.62 -24.52 35.74
N SER A 132 23.21 -24.00 34.68
CA SER A 132 24.67 -23.97 34.47
C SER A 132 25.41 -23.02 35.45
N GLN A 133 24.68 -22.10 36.06
CA GLN A 133 25.23 -21.12 36.99
C GLN A 133 25.08 -21.50 38.46
N LEU A 134 24.46 -22.65 38.77
CA LEU A 134 24.27 -23.11 40.15
C LEU A 134 25.54 -23.22 40.96
N HIS A 135 26.67 -23.41 40.32
CA HIS A 135 27.99 -23.42 40.95
C HIS A 135 28.40 -22.06 41.53
N GLU A 136 27.91 -20.97 40.95
CA GLU A 136 28.18 -19.61 41.41
C GLU A 136 27.55 -19.34 42.79
N LEU A 137 26.51 -20.11 43.20
CA LEU A 137 25.85 -20.00 44.49
C LEU A 137 26.78 -20.45 45.64
N PHE A 138 27.88 -21.13 45.40
CA PHE A 138 28.82 -21.46 46.47
C PHE A 138 29.50 -20.25 47.09
N ASN A 139 29.60 -19.18 46.38
CA ASN A 139 30.27 -17.94 46.81
C ASN A 139 29.28 -16.85 47.31
N VAL A 140 27.99 -17.19 47.47
CA VAL A 140 26.94 -16.26 47.84
C VAL A 140 26.25 -16.72 49.11
N ASP A 141 25.96 -15.81 50.01
CA ASP A 141 25.11 -16.10 51.17
C ASP A 141 23.65 -16.32 50.72
N ILE A 142 23.32 -17.59 50.52
CA ILE A 142 22.01 -18.02 50.04
C ILE A 142 20.89 -17.60 51.01
N SER A 143 21.16 -17.44 52.31
CA SER A 143 20.13 -17.10 53.28
C SER A 143 19.45 -15.74 52.99
N VAL A 144 20.21 -14.80 52.42
CA VAL A 144 19.75 -13.44 52.06
C VAL A 144 18.86 -13.44 50.80
N ILE A 145 19.17 -14.29 49.85
CA ILE A 145 18.49 -14.25 48.53
C ILE A 145 17.61 -15.47 48.26
N ARG A 146 17.49 -16.40 49.25
CA ARG A 146 16.81 -17.68 49.10
C ARG A 146 15.40 -17.58 48.49
N THR A 147 14.58 -16.62 48.98
CA THR A 147 13.21 -16.39 48.52
C THR A 147 13.13 -15.61 47.22
N LYS A 148 14.25 -15.09 46.75
CA LYS A 148 14.34 -14.25 45.53
C LYS A 148 14.91 -15.00 44.33
N LEU A 149 15.41 -16.21 44.49
CA LEU A 149 15.95 -17.01 43.39
C LEU A 149 14.85 -17.77 42.65
N VAL A 150 14.80 -17.60 41.34
CA VAL A 150 13.90 -18.31 40.44
C VAL A 150 14.68 -18.97 39.28
N ALA A 151 14.15 -20.06 38.73
CA ALA A 151 14.79 -20.77 37.65
C ALA A 151 14.63 -19.99 36.32
N LEU A 152 15.74 -19.67 35.67
CA LEU A 152 15.77 -19.01 34.37
C LEU A 152 16.31 -19.97 33.33
N GLN A 153 15.41 -20.77 32.74
CA GLN A 153 15.68 -21.61 31.58
C GLN A 153 15.00 -20.96 30.36
N PRO A 154 15.77 -20.29 29.49
CA PRO A 154 15.22 -19.70 28.28
C PRO A 154 14.77 -20.79 27.28
N VAL A 155 13.77 -20.48 26.47
CA VAL A 155 13.31 -21.34 25.37
C VAL A 155 13.17 -20.49 24.12
N PHE A 156 14.03 -20.71 23.14
CA PHE A 156 14.04 -20.03 21.84
C PHE A 156 13.78 -20.96 20.67
N VAL A 157 14.15 -22.23 20.82
CA VAL A 157 14.12 -23.23 19.79
C VAL A 157 13.53 -24.54 20.32
N ALA A 158 12.89 -25.34 19.46
CA ALA A 158 12.36 -26.65 19.85
C ALA A 158 13.43 -27.74 19.82
N ASP A 159 14.35 -27.68 18.86
CA ASP A 159 15.33 -28.73 18.60
C ASP A 159 16.61 -28.20 17.91
N LYS A 160 17.52 -29.13 17.55
CA LYS A 160 18.77 -28.79 16.86
C LYS A 160 18.57 -28.26 15.44
N ILE A 161 17.46 -28.61 14.79
CA ILE A 161 17.16 -28.13 13.43
C ILE A 161 16.76 -26.66 13.50
N GLU A 162 15.90 -26.32 14.46
CA GLU A 162 15.52 -24.91 14.72
C GLU A 162 16.68 -24.09 15.28
N TYR A 163 17.60 -24.69 16.03
CA TYR A 163 18.82 -23.99 16.42
C TYR A 163 19.65 -23.59 15.19
N ARG A 164 19.71 -24.46 14.16
CA ARG A 164 20.35 -24.07 12.89
C ARG A 164 19.58 -22.93 12.20
N LEU A 165 18.26 -22.99 12.16
CA LEU A 165 17.45 -21.90 11.63
C LEU A 165 17.74 -20.58 12.37
N HIS A 166 17.83 -20.63 13.71
CA HIS A 166 18.20 -19.49 14.55
C HIS A 166 19.54 -18.88 14.14
N GLU A 167 20.58 -19.70 13.89
CA GLU A 167 21.88 -19.20 13.43
C GLU A 167 21.76 -18.39 12.11
N TYR A 168 20.97 -18.89 11.14
CA TYR A 168 20.70 -18.16 9.89
C TYR A 168 19.93 -16.84 10.15
N LEU A 169 18.91 -16.88 10.98
CA LEU A 169 18.14 -15.69 11.35
C LEU A 169 19.02 -14.63 12.00
N ARG A 170 19.97 -15.04 12.87
CA ARG A 170 20.93 -14.10 13.48
C ARG A 170 21.88 -13.50 12.46
N GLY A 171 22.38 -14.31 11.52
CA GLY A 171 23.20 -13.81 10.41
C GLY A 171 22.45 -12.78 9.54
N ILE A 172 21.18 -13.04 9.25
CA ILE A 172 20.31 -12.12 8.50
C ILE A 172 20.07 -10.82 9.27
N ASP A 173 19.76 -10.91 10.56
CA ASP A 173 19.51 -9.76 11.41
C ASP A 173 20.70 -8.80 11.49
N MET A 174 21.87 -9.38 11.65
CA MET A 174 23.14 -8.65 11.75
C MET A 174 23.74 -8.28 10.38
N ASN A 175 23.12 -8.72 9.29
CA ASN A 175 23.62 -8.60 7.91
C ASN A 175 25.09 -9.02 7.78
N THR A 176 25.42 -10.17 8.37
CA THR A 176 26.79 -10.72 8.40
C THR A 176 26.84 -12.16 7.90
N LEU A 177 28.04 -12.69 7.67
CA LEU A 177 28.20 -14.10 7.29
C LEU A 177 27.88 -15.02 8.47
N LEU A 178 27.34 -16.19 8.17
CA LEU A 178 27.02 -17.19 9.19
C LEU A 178 28.25 -17.58 10.05
N THR A 179 29.44 -17.60 9.47
CA THR A 179 30.71 -17.88 10.15
C THR A 179 31.19 -16.77 11.08
N MET A 180 30.62 -15.57 10.95
CA MET A 180 30.96 -14.38 11.74
C MET A 180 29.99 -14.13 12.89
N VAL A 181 28.94 -14.96 13.02
CA VAL A 181 27.98 -14.86 14.13
C VAL A 181 28.63 -15.43 15.40
N GLU A 182 28.89 -14.57 16.37
CA GLU A 182 29.55 -14.94 17.61
C GLU A 182 28.60 -15.69 18.57
N PRO A 183 29.14 -16.46 19.55
CA PRO A 183 28.30 -17.15 20.53
C PRO A 183 27.39 -16.24 21.34
N MET A 184 27.82 -14.99 21.60
CA MET A 184 27.03 -14.00 22.33
C MET A 184 25.86 -13.41 21.50
N ASP A 185 25.86 -13.61 20.19
CA ASP A 185 24.83 -13.10 19.27
C ASP A 185 23.66 -14.07 19.11
N LYS A 186 23.75 -15.25 19.64
CA LYS A 186 22.76 -16.33 19.50
C LYS A 186 22.42 -16.98 20.82
N CYS A 187 21.28 -17.66 20.87
CA CYS A 187 20.90 -18.49 22.01
C CYS A 187 21.86 -19.69 22.17
N ARG A 188 21.83 -20.33 23.31
CA ARG A 188 22.56 -21.60 23.52
C ARG A 188 21.79 -22.73 22.84
N SER A 189 22.49 -23.76 22.37
CA SER A 189 21.85 -24.95 21.81
C SER A 189 21.00 -25.75 22.81
N THR A 190 21.10 -25.41 24.09
CA THR A 190 20.34 -25.97 25.21
C THR A 190 19.13 -25.14 25.62
N ASP A 191 18.91 -23.97 25.00
CA ASP A 191 17.81 -23.07 25.32
C ASP A 191 16.50 -23.54 24.67
N MET A 192 16.04 -24.73 25.13
CA MET A 192 14.85 -25.46 24.70
C MET A 192 14.11 -26.06 25.88
N PHE A 193 12.91 -26.57 25.62
CA PHE A 193 12.17 -27.32 26.66
C PHE A 193 12.94 -28.56 27.10
N LEU A 194 12.95 -28.78 28.40
CA LEU A 194 13.50 -29.99 29.05
C LEU A 194 12.34 -30.83 29.59
N LYS A 195 12.53 -32.14 29.68
CA LYS A 195 11.56 -33.00 30.34
C LYS A 195 11.43 -32.62 31.81
N ALA A 196 10.25 -32.79 32.39
CA ALA A 196 9.98 -32.42 33.79
C ALA A 196 11.01 -33.02 34.78
N GLY A 197 11.33 -34.29 34.67
CA GLY A 197 12.34 -34.96 35.49
C GLY A 197 13.76 -34.41 35.29
N ASP A 198 14.12 -33.96 34.08
CA ASP A 198 15.46 -33.42 33.81
C ASP A 198 15.61 -32.03 34.45
N MET A 199 14.53 -31.20 34.42
CA MET A 199 14.54 -29.89 35.12
C MET A 199 14.71 -30.08 36.63
N GLU A 200 13.93 -30.98 37.23
CA GLU A 200 14.02 -31.31 38.62
C GLU A 200 15.39 -31.87 39.02
N ALA A 201 15.93 -32.75 38.20
CA ALA A 201 17.28 -33.31 38.44
C ALA A 201 18.38 -32.25 38.42
N LYS A 202 18.29 -31.27 37.46
CA LYS A 202 19.29 -30.18 37.34
C LYS A 202 19.27 -29.25 38.55
N PHE A 203 18.10 -28.98 39.16
CA PHE A 203 17.94 -28.13 40.32
C PHE A 203 17.85 -28.89 41.64
N SER A 204 18.08 -30.22 41.66
CA SER A 204 17.88 -31.11 42.82
C SER A 204 18.58 -30.63 44.10
N LYS A 205 19.76 -30.01 43.96
CA LYS A 205 20.54 -29.48 45.12
C LYS A 205 19.90 -28.19 45.71
N TYR A 206 19.10 -27.48 44.88
CA TYR A 206 18.47 -26.21 45.24
C TYR A 206 17.00 -26.20 44.82
N SER A 207 16.25 -27.23 45.22
CA SER A 207 14.84 -27.43 44.82
C SER A 207 13.93 -26.25 45.12
N PHE A 208 14.22 -25.45 46.16
CA PHE A 208 13.50 -24.26 46.54
C PHE A 208 13.43 -23.21 45.41
N ILE A 209 14.41 -23.22 44.46
CA ILE A 209 14.41 -22.33 43.30
C ILE A 209 13.22 -22.64 42.42
N LEU A 210 12.93 -23.92 42.20
CA LEU A 210 11.76 -24.36 41.42
C LEU A 210 10.45 -24.05 42.14
N ASP A 211 10.44 -24.19 43.48
CA ASP A 211 9.27 -23.90 44.31
C ASP A 211 8.96 -22.40 44.29
N ASN A 212 9.97 -21.54 44.40
CA ASN A 212 9.81 -20.11 44.23
C ASN A 212 9.27 -19.75 42.86
N THR A 213 9.79 -20.41 41.81
CA THR A 213 9.32 -20.19 40.42
C THR A 213 7.85 -20.56 40.25
N ARG A 214 7.44 -21.73 40.83
CA ARG A 214 6.02 -22.15 40.85
C ARG A 214 5.14 -21.17 41.58
N SER A 215 5.57 -20.70 42.76
CA SER A 215 4.84 -19.73 43.56
C SER A 215 4.61 -18.44 42.78
N MET A 216 5.68 -17.87 42.24
CA MET A 216 5.61 -16.65 41.39
C MET A 216 4.65 -16.81 40.22
N MET A 217 4.68 -17.95 39.52
CA MET A 217 3.79 -18.20 38.37
C MET A 217 2.33 -18.44 38.84
N ASN A 218 2.11 -19.05 39.99
CA ASN A 218 0.76 -19.31 40.50
C ASN A 218 0.04 -18.02 40.89
N ASP A 219 0.77 -17.04 41.40
CA ASP A 219 0.26 -15.71 41.75
C ASP A 219 -0.15 -14.86 40.52
N CYS A 220 0.19 -15.29 39.33
CA CYS A 220 -0.22 -14.62 38.09
C CYS A 220 -1.59 -15.12 37.63
N VAL A 221 -2.55 -14.20 37.55
CA VAL A 221 -3.93 -14.45 37.08
C VAL A 221 -4.23 -13.46 35.97
N MET A 222 -4.25 -13.97 34.76
CA MET A 222 -4.48 -13.15 33.55
C MET A 222 -5.90 -13.40 33.04
N ASP A 223 -6.75 -12.38 33.12
CA ASP A 223 -8.12 -12.41 32.63
C ASP A 223 -8.27 -11.55 31.37
N TYR A 224 -7.92 -12.13 30.24
CA TYR A 224 -8.21 -11.51 28.94
C TYR A 224 -9.51 -12.10 28.38
N PRO A 225 -10.37 -11.27 27.83
CA PRO A 225 -11.57 -11.76 27.16
C PRO A 225 -11.17 -12.58 25.93
N LEU A 226 -11.46 -13.88 25.99
CA LEU A 226 -11.26 -14.81 24.88
C LEU A 226 -12.54 -14.89 24.06
N GLY A 227 -12.44 -14.58 22.79
CA GLY A 227 -13.58 -14.50 21.88
C GLY A 227 -13.70 -13.11 21.27
N ARG A 228 -14.57 -12.97 20.28
CA ARG A 228 -14.76 -11.69 19.62
C ARG A 228 -15.61 -10.76 20.46
N ILE A 229 -14.98 -9.93 21.26
CA ILE A 229 -15.61 -8.84 22.00
C ILE A 229 -15.30 -7.55 21.25
N ASN A 230 -16.29 -6.65 21.12
CA ASN A 230 -16.06 -5.34 20.53
C ASN A 230 -15.23 -4.48 21.48
N LEU A 231 -13.96 -4.24 21.11
CA LEU A 231 -12.99 -3.42 21.86
C LEU A 231 -12.91 -1.99 21.35
N ASN A 232 -13.62 -1.68 20.26
CA ASN A 232 -13.66 -0.35 19.69
C ASN A 232 -14.41 0.63 20.59
N ARG A 233 -14.25 1.92 20.32
CA ARG A 233 -15.00 2.98 20.98
C ARG A 233 -16.50 2.73 20.90
N LYS A 234 -17.16 2.58 22.08
CA LYS A 234 -18.55 2.12 22.19
C LYS A 234 -19.57 3.24 22.01
N THR A 235 -19.15 4.48 22.29
CA THR A 235 -20.03 5.65 22.20
C THR A 235 -19.29 6.84 21.59
N PHE A 236 -20.01 7.62 20.78
CA PHE A 236 -19.53 8.89 20.24
C PHE A 236 -19.90 10.08 21.15
N THR A 237 -21.15 10.12 21.65
CA THR A 237 -21.66 11.18 22.54
C THR A 237 -21.48 10.88 24.02
N GLY A 238 -21.01 9.68 24.39
CA GLY A 238 -20.95 9.18 25.76
C GLY A 238 -22.17 8.33 26.16
N SER A 239 -23.20 8.23 25.31
CA SER A 239 -24.41 7.45 25.55
C SER A 239 -24.91 6.80 24.27
N LYS A 240 -25.16 5.48 24.29
CA LYS A 240 -25.75 4.75 23.16
C LYS A 240 -27.11 5.31 22.72
N LYS A 241 -27.91 5.82 23.67
CA LYS A 241 -29.20 6.43 23.40
C LYS A 241 -29.06 7.72 22.61
N ASP A 242 -28.10 8.56 22.99
CA ASP A 242 -27.87 9.83 22.32
C ASP A 242 -27.19 9.61 20.97
N ASP A 243 -26.31 8.62 20.83
CA ASP A 243 -25.74 8.20 19.56
C ASP A 243 -26.82 7.78 18.57
N LYS A 244 -27.77 6.93 19.00
CA LYS A 244 -28.90 6.54 18.18
C LYS A 244 -29.70 7.76 17.70
N ALA A 245 -30.09 8.64 18.64
CA ALA A 245 -30.89 9.82 18.34
C ALA A 245 -30.16 10.77 17.37
N LEU A 246 -28.84 10.95 17.57
CA LEU A 246 -28.02 11.78 16.68
C LEU A 246 -27.92 11.18 15.29
N LEU A 247 -27.64 9.87 15.18
CA LEU A 247 -27.53 9.19 13.90
C LEU A 247 -28.84 9.25 13.10
N GLU A 248 -29.99 8.97 13.75
CA GLU A 248 -31.31 9.07 13.15
C GLU A 248 -31.57 10.47 12.61
N LYS A 249 -31.31 11.51 13.44
CA LYS A 249 -31.47 12.92 13.04
C LYS A 249 -30.61 13.27 11.83
N LEU A 250 -29.33 12.89 11.82
CA LEU A 250 -28.40 13.18 10.73
C LEU A 250 -28.80 12.44 9.44
N ALA A 251 -29.16 11.17 9.55
CA ALA A 251 -29.59 10.37 8.41
C ALA A 251 -30.87 10.90 7.78
N LEU A 252 -31.87 11.27 8.58
CA LEU A 252 -33.14 11.87 8.08
C LEU A 252 -32.89 13.24 7.43
N LYS A 253 -32.07 14.11 8.04
CA LYS A 253 -31.67 15.38 7.44
C LYS A 253 -30.96 15.16 6.08
N GLY A 254 -30.05 14.20 6.04
CA GLY A 254 -29.35 13.83 4.82
C GLY A 254 -30.27 13.24 3.74
N THR A 255 -31.27 12.46 4.13
CA THR A 255 -32.30 11.92 3.20
C THR A 255 -33.04 13.03 2.50
N ILE A 256 -33.49 14.06 3.27
CA ILE A 256 -34.16 15.21 2.70
C ILE A 256 -33.26 15.99 1.74
N TYR A 257 -31.99 16.15 2.10
CA TYR A 257 -31.01 16.84 1.26
C TYR A 257 -30.70 16.10 -0.05
N ARG A 258 -30.48 14.76 0.00
CA ARG A 258 -30.09 13.95 -1.16
C ARG A 258 -31.24 13.56 -2.09
N TYR A 259 -32.43 13.27 -1.51
CA TYR A 259 -33.56 12.70 -2.25
C TYR A 259 -34.81 13.58 -2.25
N GLY A 260 -34.81 14.65 -1.46
CA GLY A 260 -36.01 15.50 -1.24
C GLY A 260 -36.97 14.91 -0.19
N SER A 261 -37.87 15.75 0.31
CA SER A 261 -38.79 15.42 1.43
C SER A 261 -39.88 14.40 1.08
N LYS A 262 -40.13 14.14 -0.21
CA LYS A 262 -41.28 13.31 -0.68
C LYS A 262 -40.84 11.92 -1.16
N ASN A 263 -39.54 11.55 -1.12
CA ASN A 263 -39.09 10.24 -1.59
C ASN A 263 -39.36 9.17 -0.53
N ALA A 264 -40.49 8.46 -0.66
CA ALA A 264 -40.92 7.42 0.28
C ALA A 264 -39.99 6.17 0.23
N GLU A 265 -39.42 5.85 -0.92
CA GLU A 265 -38.50 4.73 -1.09
C GLU A 265 -37.25 4.96 -0.29
N ALA A 266 -36.60 6.10 -0.45
CA ALA A 266 -35.38 6.45 0.28
C ALA A 266 -35.62 6.46 1.80
N LEU A 267 -36.73 7.04 2.26
CA LEU A 267 -37.10 7.02 3.67
C LEU A 267 -37.30 5.60 4.21
N LYS A 268 -37.90 4.70 3.42
CA LYS A 268 -38.09 3.29 3.81
C LYS A 268 -36.75 2.57 3.93
N LYS A 269 -35.85 2.71 2.92
CA LYS A 269 -34.53 2.10 2.96
C LYS A 269 -33.71 2.60 4.14
N VAL A 270 -33.65 3.92 4.36
CA VAL A 270 -32.93 4.52 5.51
C VAL A 270 -33.44 4.00 6.84
N LYS A 271 -34.74 3.85 7.04
CA LYS A 271 -35.32 3.30 8.29
C LYS A 271 -34.94 1.84 8.50
N ILE A 272 -34.92 1.03 7.44
CA ILE A 272 -34.51 -0.39 7.52
C ILE A 272 -33.04 -0.48 7.88
N GLU A 273 -32.18 0.28 7.20
CA GLU A 273 -30.73 0.31 7.49
C GLU A 273 -30.45 0.81 8.92
N LEU A 274 -31.07 1.89 9.36
CA LEU A 274 -30.93 2.42 10.72
C LEU A 274 -31.30 1.36 11.77
N LYS A 275 -32.37 0.59 11.54
CA LYS A 275 -32.73 -0.48 12.45
C LYS A 275 -31.59 -1.52 12.58
N VAL A 276 -31.06 -1.99 11.47
CA VAL A 276 -29.95 -2.96 11.47
C VAL A 276 -28.72 -2.38 12.15
N ILE A 277 -28.36 -1.11 11.88
CA ILE A 277 -27.22 -0.44 12.49
C ILE A 277 -27.37 -0.35 14.02
N VAL A 278 -28.58 -0.04 14.49
CA VAL A 278 -28.89 0.04 15.92
C VAL A 278 -28.86 -1.35 16.58
N ASP A 279 -29.49 -2.34 15.94
CA ASP A 279 -29.58 -3.71 16.46
C ASP A 279 -28.20 -4.37 16.57
N LEU A 280 -27.25 -4.00 15.69
CA LEU A 280 -25.86 -4.47 15.69
C LEU A 280 -24.91 -3.60 16.52
N ASP A 281 -25.38 -2.56 17.20
CA ASP A 281 -24.60 -1.63 18.03
C ASP A 281 -23.49 -0.87 17.28
N PHE A 282 -23.73 -0.49 16.02
CA PHE A 282 -22.77 0.23 15.17
C PHE A 282 -23.01 1.76 15.06
N CYS A 283 -23.88 2.33 15.89
CA CYS A 283 -24.16 3.77 15.86
C CYS A 283 -22.89 4.61 16.05
N ALA A 284 -22.04 4.28 17.03
CA ALA A 284 -20.80 4.97 17.29
C ALA A 284 -19.85 4.91 16.08
N TYR A 285 -19.74 3.75 15.43
CA TYR A 285 -18.90 3.55 14.25
C TYR A 285 -19.28 4.47 13.09
N PHE A 286 -20.58 4.59 12.79
CA PHE A 286 -21.08 5.51 11.77
C PHE A 286 -20.87 6.98 12.15
N LEU A 287 -21.08 7.34 13.41
CA LEU A 287 -20.91 8.70 13.90
C LEU A 287 -19.44 9.14 13.90
N ILE A 288 -18.51 8.25 14.30
CA ILE A 288 -17.07 8.51 14.23
C ILE A 288 -16.65 8.72 12.77
N THR A 289 -17.12 7.87 11.86
CA THR A 289 -16.83 8.01 10.42
C THR A 289 -17.39 9.35 9.88
N TRP A 290 -18.61 9.69 10.26
CA TRP A 290 -19.22 10.98 9.91
C TRP A 290 -18.42 12.17 10.47
N ASP A 291 -17.94 12.10 11.71
CA ASP A 291 -17.14 13.15 12.36
C ASP A 291 -15.82 13.39 11.62
N ILE A 292 -15.13 12.32 11.20
CA ILE A 292 -13.91 12.40 10.39
C ILE A 292 -14.19 13.12 9.06
N ILE A 293 -15.25 12.74 8.37
CA ILE A 293 -15.65 13.37 7.10
C ILE A 293 -16.08 14.82 7.30
N ARG A 294 -16.79 15.11 8.39
CA ARG A 294 -17.16 16.49 8.74
C ARG A 294 -15.91 17.36 8.93
N TYR A 295 -14.93 16.88 9.70
CA TYR A 295 -13.66 17.60 9.86
C TYR A 295 -12.98 17.86 8.51
N ALA A 296 -12.85 16.86 7.67
CA ALA A 296 -12.23 17.00 6.36
C ALA A 296 -12.97 18.06 5.49
N LYS A 297 -14.32 18.05 5.49
CA LYS A 297 -15.13 19.05 4.78
C LYS A 297 -14.96 20.45 5.35
N ASP A 298 -14.89 20.59 6.67
CA ASP A 298 -14.68 21.88 7.34
C ASP A 298 -13.30 22.47 7.02
N GLN A 299 -12.29 21.63 6.76
CA GLN A 299 -10.98 22.03 6.27
C GLN A 299 -10.93 22.26 4.74
N GLY A 300 -12.02 21.97 4.03
CA GLY A 300 -12.03 22.04 2.56
C GLY A 300 -11.36 20.88 1.84
N TYR A 301 -11.12 19.76 2.54
CA TYR A 301 -10.49 18.58 1.96
C TYR A 301 -11.45 17.76 1.14
N TYR A 302 -10.94 17.24 0.03
CA TYR A 302 -11.71 16.32 -0.83
C TYR A 302 -11.53 14.89 -0.32
N HIS A 303 -12.61 14.11 -0.40
CA HIS A 303 -12.59 12.70 0.00
C HIS A 303 -13.42 11.84 -0.95
N VAL A 304 -13.10 10.56 -0.97
CA VAL A 304 -13.86 9.51 -1.66
C VAL A 304 -14.16 8.40 -0.67
N GLY A 305 -15.43 8.22 -0.33
CA GLY A 305 -15.89 7.06 0.42
C GLY A 305 -16.22 5.92 -0.53
N ARG A 306 -15.49 4.83 -0.42
CA ARG A 306 -15.57 3.67 -1.33
C ARG A 306 -15.69 2.34 -0.59
N GLY A 307 -15.59 1.25 -1.31
CA GLY A 307 -15.66 -0.09 -0.75
C GLY A 307 -17.08 -0.55 -0.46
N SER A 308 -17.22 -1.39 0.56
CA SER A 308 -18.54 -1.93 0.93
C SER A 308 -19.47 -0.88 1.53
N GLY A 309 -18.92 0.14 2.19
CA GLY A 309 -19.70 1.24 2.78
C GLY A 309 -20.55 2.03 1.78
N ALA A 310 -20.13 2.07 0.52
CA ALA A 310 -20.91 2.73 -0.53
C ALA A 310 -22.23 1.99 -0.91
N ASN A 311 -22.52 0.82 -0.32
CA ASN A 311 -23.83 0.17 -0.44
C ASN A 311 -24.86 0.69 0.55
N SER A 312 -24.49 1.57 1.47
CA SER A 312 -25.40 2.07 2.51
C SER A 312 -26.03 3.39 2.12
N THR A 313 -27.36 3.42 2.14
CA THR A 313 -28.16 4.65 1.95
C THR A 313 -27.95 5.61 3.13
N VAL A 314 -27.74 5.10 4.34
CA VAL A 314 -27.41 5.92 5.52
C VAL A 314 -26.03 6.57 5.31
N ALA A 315 -25.03 5.85 4.86
CA ALA A 315 -23.69 6.42 4.58
C ALA A 315 -23.74 7.51 3.49
N TYR A 316 -24.53 7.32 2.44
CA TYR A 316 -24.78 8.32 1.42
C TYR A 316 -25.48 9.57 1.97
N CYS A 317 -26.48 9.39 2.83
CA CYS A 317 -27.18 10.50 3.50
C CYS A 317 -26.28 11.26 4.48
N LEU A 318 -25.34 10.58 5.15
CA LEU A 318 -24.35 11.21 6.02
C LEU A 318 -23.24 11.92 5.24
N GLY A 319 -23.15 11.73 3.92
CA GLY A 319 -22.11 12.27 3.05
C GLY A 319 -20.74 11.60 3.23
N ILE A 320 -20.74 10.35 3.68
CA ILE A 320 -19.55 9.48 3.77
C ILE A 320 -19.16 9.03 2.36
N THR A 321 -20.13 8.75 1.50
CA THR A 321 -19.94 8.40 0.08
C THR A 321 -20.81 9.28 -0.81
N ASP A 322 -20.40 9.45 -2.08
CA ASP A 322 -21.17 10.15 -3.12
C ASP A 322 -21.84 9.19 -4.11
N VAL A 323 -21.76 7.89 -3.87
CA VAL A 323 -22.46 6.87 -4.65
C VAL A 323 -23.89 6.73 -4.15
N ASP A 324 -24.87 6.85 -5.04
CA ASP A 324 -26.29 6.70 -4.74
C ASP A 324 -26.69 5.20 -4.79
N PRO A 325 -26.96 4.55 -3.64
CA PRO A 325 -27.25 3.11 -3.62
C PRO A 325 -28.62 2.77 -4.22
N ILE A 326 -29.55 3.72 -4.26
CA ILE A 326 -30.89 3.53 -4.83
C ILE A 326 -30.80 3.58 -6.35
N GLU A 327 -30.13 4.58 -6.90
CA GLU A 327 -29.95 4.75 -8.35
C GLU A 327 -29.19 3.57 -8.98
N LEU A 328 -28.23 3.00 -8.24
CA LEU A 328 -27.38 1.90 -8.72
C LEU A 328 -27.88 0.50 -8.34
N ASP A 329 -29.05 0.40 -7.69
CA ASP A 329 -29.63 -0.87 -7.23
C ASP A 329 -28.61 -1.69 -6.41
N LEU A 330 -28.02 -1.05 -5.36
CA LEU A 330 -27.06 -1.69 -4.49
C LEU A 330 -27.74 -2.34 -3.28
N TYR A 331 -27.12 -3.40 -2.77
CA TYR A 331 -27.64 -4.20 -1.69
C TYR A 331 -26.92 -3.89 -0.37
N PHE A 332 -27.68 -3.42 0.62
CA PHE A 332 -27.20 -3.09 1.95
C PHE A 332 -26.65 -4.34 2.69
N GLU A 333 -27.22 -5.50 2.45
CA GLU A 333 -26.82 -6.78 3.03
C GLU A 333 -25.37 -7.15 2.72
N ARG A 334 -24.84 -6.66 1.59
CA ARG A 334 -23.41 -6.77 1.26
C ARG A 334 -22.52 -5.96 2.20
N PHE A 335 -23.03 -4.89 2.76
CA PHE A 335 -22.33 -4.04 3.73
C PHE A 335 -22.59 -4.52 5.16
N LEU A 336 -23.87 -4.65 5.55
CA LEU A 336 -24.32 -5.13 6.84
C LEU A 336 -25.47 -6.12 6.68
N ASN A 337 -25.40 -7.24 7.41
CA ASN A 337 -26.49 -8.19 7.56
C ASN A 337 -26.55 -8.68 9.01
N ALA A 338 -27.67 -9.29 9.40
CA ALA A 338 -27.97 -9.67 10.78
C ALA A 338 -26.96 -10.70 11.38
N GLU A 339 -26.29 -11.49 10.55
CA GLU A 339 -25.30 -12.48 11.00
C GLU A 339 -23.86 -11.93 11.07
N ARG A 340 -23.68 -10.67 10.69
CA ARG A 340 -22.35 -10.06 10.68
C ARG A 340 -21.99 -9.55 12.08
N THR A 341 -20.95 -10.13 12.65
CA THR A 341 -20.45 -9.81 14.00
C THR A 341 -19.41 -8.70 14.02
N SER A 342 -18.97 -8.20 12.87
CA SER A 342 -18.00 -7.10 12.73
C SER A 342 -18.58 -5.95 11.93
N PRO A 343 -18.28 -4.68 12.29
CA PRO A 343 -18.61 -3.59 11.42
C PRO A 343 -17.92 -3.76 10.07
N PRO A 344 -18.53 -3.26 9.03
CA PRO A 344 -17.95 -3.27 7.70
C PRO A 344 -16.89 -2.17 7.58
N ASP A 345 -15.91 -2.36 6.71
CA ASP A 345 -14.88 -1.35 6.46
C ASP A 345 -15.45 -0.17 5.68
N PHE A 346 -15.27 1.04 6.21
CA PHE A 346 -15.32 2.26 5.42
C PHE A 346 -13.93 2.59 4.93
N ASP A 347 -13.74 2.55 3.62
CA ASP A 347 -12.53 3.02 2.96
C ASP A 347 -12.68 4.50 2.64
N LEU A 348 -11.93 5.37 3.32
CA LEU A 348 -11.96 6.81 3.12
C LEU A 348 -10.64 7.26 2.48
N ASP A 349 -10.70 7.62 1.21
CA ASP A 349 -9.54 8.15 0.49
C ASP A 349 -9.51 9.67 0.60
N PHE A 350 -8.34 10.21 0.92
CA PHE A 350 -8.03 11.64 0.95
C PHE A 350 -6.88 11.97 0.02
N SER A 351 -6.61 13.24 -0.22
CA SER A 351 -5.40 13.64 -0.91
C SER A 351 -4.16 13.20 -0.13
N TRP A 352 -3.12 12.80 -0.83
CA TRP A 352 -1.90 12.26 -0.24
C TRP A 352 -1.19 13.23 0.72
N ASP A 353 -1.39 14.52 0.51
CA ASP A 353 -0.84 15.61 1.32
C ASP A 353 -1.75 16.05 2.48
N GLU A 354 -3.01 15.59 2.53
CA GLU A 354 -4.01 15.95 3.55
C GLU A 354 -4.31 14.81 4.53
N ARG A 355 -4.04 13.57 4.11
CA ARG A 355 -4.36 12.39 4.94
C ARG A 355 -3.73 12.41 6.33
N GLU A 356 -2.50 12.90 6.44
CA GLU A 356 -1.79 12.92 7.73
C GLU A 356 -2.42 13.91 8.71
N ASP A 357 -2.95 15.03 8.23
CA ASP A 357 -3.71 15.96 9.06
C ASP A 357 -5.03 15.35 9.55
N VAL A 358 -5.74 14.61 8.69
CA VAL A 358 -6.94 13.86 9.11
C VAL A 358 -6.60 12.81 10.15
N GLN A 359 -5.48 12.09 10.02
CA GLN A 359 -5.02 11.15 11.03
C GLN A 359 -4.67 11.86 12.35
N ASP A 360 -3.97 12.98 12.30
CA ASP A 360 -3.64 13.77 13.49
C ASP A 360 -4.91 14.30 14.20
N TYR A 361 -5.92 14.71 13.43
CA TYR A 361 -7.25 15.03 13.98
C TYR A 361 -7.85 13.86 14.77
N ILE A 362 -7.80 12.63 14.22
CA ILE A 362 -8.33 11.45 14.90
C ILE A 362 -7.60 11.21 16.23
N PHE A 363 -6.27 11.30 16.23
CA PHE A 363 -5.48 11.15 17.46
C PHE A 363 -5.78 12.23 18.50
N LYS A 364 -5.97 13.48 18.09
CA LYS A 364 -6.34 14.58 18.99
C LYS A 364 -7.76 14.45 19.52
N ARG A 365 -8.69 14.03 18.65
CA ARG A 365 -10.12 13.96 18.94
C ARG A 365 -10.48 12.81 19.89
N TYR A 366 -9.89 11.64 19.66
CA TYR A 366 -10.22 10.42 20.40
C TYR A 366 -9.21 10.05 21.48
N GLY A 367 -8.10 10.76 21.57
CA GLY A 367 -7.06 10.59 22.58
C GLY A 367 -5.94 9.63 22.15
N ARG A 368 -4.69 10.03 22.39
CA ARG A 368 -3.50 9.28 21.98
C ARG A 368 -3.35 7.92 22.66
N GLU A 369 -3.90 7.74 23.85
CA GLU A 369 -3.89 6.46 24.55
C GLU A 369 -4.88 5.45 23.95
N HIS A 370 -5.93 5.96 23.30
CA HIS A 370 -7.02 5.19 22.71
C HIS A 370 -6.90 5.01 21.22
N THR A 371 -5.93 5.67 20.56
CA THR A 371 -5.80 5.69 19.11
C THR A 371 -4.40 5.25 18.70
N ALA A 372 -4.33 4.33 17.73
CA ALA A 372 -3.07 3.94 17.11
C ALA A 372 -3.27 3.56 15.65
N LEU A 373 -2.20 3.66 14.86
CA LEU A 373 -2.18 3.08 13.52
C LEU A 373 -2.11 1.56 13.63
N LEU A 374 -2.76 0.89 12.70
CA LEU A 374 -2.65 -0.55 12.58
C LEU A 374 -1.28 -0.94 12.00
N GLY A 375 -0.68 -1.98 12.54
CA GLY A 375 0.56 -2.56 12.02
C GLY A 375 0.32 -3.54 10.87
N THR A 376 1.41 -3.95 10.24
CA THR A 376 1.46 -5.10 9.35
C THR A 376 2.69 -5.93 9.65
N MET A 377 2.60 -7.22 9.39
CA MET A 377 3.71 -8.14 9.53
C MET A 377 4.17 -8.62 8.15
N SER A 378 5.36 -8.19 7.72
CA SER A 378 5.96 -8.80 6.54
C SER A 378 6.56 -10.15 6.91
N THR A 379 6.44 -11.12 6.02
CA THR A 379 6.96 -12.46 6.21
C THR A 379 8.03 -12.79 5.18
N PHE A 380 8.90 -13.73 5.51
CA PHE A 380 9.85 -14.28 4.56
C PHE A 380 9.10 -15.10 3.50
N LYS A 381 9.26 -14.74 2.22
CA LYS A 381 8.58 -15.42 1.09
C LYS A 381 9.47 -15.61 -0.11
N ASP A 382 9.33 -16.77 -0.75
CA ASP A 382 9.84 -17.08 -2.08
C ASP A 382 11.31 -16.67 -2.33
N ARG A 383 11.53 -15.83 -3.32
CA ARG A 383 12.85 -15.38 -3.75
C ARG A 383 13.62 -14.62 -2.67
N SER A 384 12.91 -13.91 -1.79
CA SER A 384 13.55 -13.14 -0.72
C SER A 384 14.25 -14.05 0.28
N VAL A 385 13.63 -15.18 0.63
CA VAL A 385 14.20 -16.18 1.54
C VAL A 385 15.50 -16.75 0.97
N ILE A 386 15.46 -17.23 -0.28
CA ILE A 386 16.64 -17.77 -0.98
C ILE A 386 17.77 -16.74 -0.99
N ARG A 387 17.45 -15.49 -1.30
CA ARG A 387 18.42 -14.41 -1.36
C ARG A 387 19.08 -14.15 0.00
N GLU A 388 18.28 -14.02 1.06
CA GLU A 388 18.82 -13.74 2.40
C GLU A 388 19.66 -14.92 2.94
N ILE A 389 19.21 -16.16 2.76
CA ILE A 389 19.99 -17.34 3.13
C ILE A 389 21.33 -17.37 2.37
N SER A 390 21.28 -17.14 1.05
CA SER A 390 22.47 -17.17 0.19
C SER A 390 23.48 -16.07 0.55
N LYS A 391 22.99 -14.87 0.92
CA LYS A 391 23.85 -13.76 1.40
C LYS A 391 24.62 -14.16 2.66
N VAL A 392 23.96 -14.67 3.68
CA VAL A 392 24.64 -15.06 4.94
C VAL A 392 25.55 -16.26 4.77
N MET A 393 25.34 -17.06 3.73
CA MET A 393 26.27 -18.13 3.33
C MET A 393 27.48 -17.61 2.54
N GLY A 394 27.52 -16.33 2.18
CA GLY A 394 28.62 -15.71 1.44
C GLY A 394 28.62 -15.98 -0.06
N LEU A 395 27.48 -16.35 -0.64
CA LEU A 395 27.41 -16.59 -2.07
C LEU A 395 27.46 -15.27 -2.88
N PRO A 396 28.18 -15.24 -4.02
CA PRO A 396 28.24 -14.07 -4.87
C PRO A 396 26.88 -13.80 -5.56
N LYS A 397 26.63 -12.54 -5.86
CA LYS A 397 25.35 -12.09 -6.45
C LYS A 397 24.96 -12.87 -7.70
N SER A 398 25.93 -13.24 -8.55
CA SER A 398 25.69 -14.00 -9.79
C SER A 398 25.11 -15.40 -9.52
N GLU A 399 25.53 -16.07 -8.45
CA GLU A 399 24.97 -17.36 -8.03
C GLU A 399 23.60 -17.20 -7.40
N ILE A 400 23.43 -16.15 -6.55
CA ILE A 400 22.13 -15.83 -5.95
C ILE A 400 21.07 -15.55 -7.03
N ASP A 401 21.43 -14.74 -8.03
CA ASP A 401 20.56 -14.46 -9.17
C ASP A 401 20.22 -15.74 -9.96
N GLY A 402 21.18 -16.69 -10.06
CA GLY A 402 20.95 -18.01 -10.65
C GLY A 402 19.91 -18.82 -9.88
N PHE A 403 19.92 -18.83 -8.54
CA PHE A 403 18.96 -19.56 -7.72
C PHE A 403 17.58 -18.91 -7.69
N THR A 404 17.49 -17.60 -7.89
CA THR A 404 16.24 -16.85 -7.79
C THR A 404 15.52 -16.65 -9.12
N ASP A 405 16.18 -16.85 -10.27
CA ASP A 405 15.60 -16.70 -11.61
C ASP A 405 15.11 -18.06 -12.17
N PRO A 406 13.79 -18.28 -12.29
CA PRO A 406 13.25 -19.53 -12.82
C PRO A 406 13.59 -19.79 -14.29
N SER A 407 14.01 -18.76 -15.06
CA SER A 407 14.35 -18.87 -16.46
C SER A 407 15.77 -19.41 -16.71
N ARG A 408 16.63 -19.39 -15.69
CA ARG A 408 17.98 -19.96 -15.74
C ARG A 408 17.94 -21.45 -15.35
N ALA A 409 17.52 -22.27 -16.29
CA ALA A 409 17.31 -23.71 -16.11
C ALA A 409 18.57 -24.57 -15.84
N SER A 410 19.73 -23.97 -15.62
CA SER A 410 21.00 -24.67 -15.39
C SER A 410 21.36 -24.90 -13.93
N ILE A 411 20.40 -24.78 -13.01
CA ILE A 411 20.69 -25.06 -11.60
C ILE A 411 20.84 -26.55 -11.40
N ASN A 412 22.05 -26.98 -11.07
CA ASN A 412 22.27 -28.32 -10.60
C ASN A 412 21.60 -28.51 -9.23
N ARG A 413 20.37 -29.04 -9.22
CA ARG A 413 19.58 -29.30 -8.00
C ARG A 413 20.25 -30.30 -7.05
N ASP A 414 21.24 -31.03 -7.49
CA ASP A 414 22.02 -31.96 -6.68
C ASP A 414 23.17 -31.28 -5.95
N ASN A 415 23.42 -30.00 -6.18
CA ASN A 415 24.45 -29.26 -5.46
C ASN A 415 24.14 -29.25 -3.94
N ALA A 416 25.11 -29.60 -3.13
CA ALA A 416 25.00 -29.65 -1.67
C ALA A 416 24.60 -28.30 -1.05
N THR A 417 25.05 -27.18 -1.64
CA THR A 417 24.69 -25.83 -1.23
C THR A 417 23.21 -25.56 -1.47
N PHE A 418 22.70 -25.96 -2.65
CA PHE A 418 21.27 -25.80 -2.96
C PHE A 418 20.37 -26.62 -2.02
N LYS A 419 20.77 -27.85 -1.69
CA LYS A 419 20.04 -28.71 -0.72
C LYS A 419 20.00 -28.05 0.67
N LYS A 420 21.09 -27.44 1.14
CA LYS A 420 21.13 -26.70 2.41
C LYS A 420 20.22 -25.47 2.37
N ILE A 421 20.27 -24.67 1.30
CA ILE A 421 19.39 -23.51 1.11
C ILE A 421 17.92 -23.95 1.14
N THR A 422 17.58 -25.04 0.43
CA THR A 422 16.19 -25.54 0.37
C THR A 422 15.70 -26.03 1.73
N ALA A 423 16.56 -26.69 2.51
CA ALA A 423 16.19 -27.13 3.86
C ALA A 423 15.84 -25.97 4.79
N ILE A 424 16.67 -24.93 4.82
CA ILE A 424 16.40 -23.71 5.63
C ILE A 424 15.24 -22.91 5.05
N TYR A 425 15.11 -22.85 3.72
CA TYR A 425 13.97 -22.19 3.04
C TYR A 425 12.63 -22.75 3.53
N ASN A 426 12.48 -24.08 3.61
CA ASN A 426 11.24 -24.70 4.04
C ASN A 426 10.88 -24.37 5.49
N LEU A 427 11.87 -24.18 6.36
CA LEU A 427 11.66 -23.78 7.76
C LEU A 427 11.33 -22.30 7.89
N MET A 428 11.94 -21.47 7.05
CA MET A 428 11.88 -20.01 7.14
C MET A 428 10.67 -19.39 6.41
N GLN A 429 10.06 -20.15 5.48
CA GLN A 429 8.94 -19.64 4.67
C GLN A 429 7.76 -19.26 5.54
N ASN A 430 7.20 -18.08 5.29
CA ASN A 430 6.09 -17.44 6.02
C ASN A 430 6.41 -17.03 7.47
N MET A 431 7.64 -17.19 7.97
CA MET A 431 8.01 -16.62 9.27
C MET A 431 7.93 -15.09 9.28
N PRO A 432 7.53 -14.48 10.39
CA PRO A 432 7.61 -13.04 10.58
C PRO A 432 9.03 -12.51 10.35
N ASN A 433 9.13 -11.42 9.59
CA ASN A 433 10.42 -10.81 9.26
C ASN A 433 10.55 -9.40 9.84
N GLN A 434 9.54 -8.57 9.63
CA GLN A 434 9.59 -7.17 10.01
C GLN A 434 8.17 -6.63 10.25
N ARG A 435 8.02 -5.83 11.32
CA ARG A 435 6.83 -5.01 11.51
C ARG A 435 6.88 -3.77 10.60
N SER A 436 5.72 -3.36 10.13
CA SER A 436 5.54 -2.19 9.26
C SER A 436 4.17 -1.56 9.56
N ILE A 437 3.86 -0.44 8.92
CA ILE A 437 2.59 0.26 9.08
C ILE A 437 1.59 -0.26 8.05
N HIS A 438 0.33 -0.48 8.44
CA HIS A 438 -0.78 -0.70 7.52
C HIS A 438 -1.05 0.57 6.70
N ALA A 439 -1.46 0.41 5.44
CA ALA A 439 -1.59 1.53 4.50
C ALA A 439 -2.55 2.64 4.98
N GLY A 440 -3.59 2.31 5.73
CA GLY A 440 -4.61 3.28 6.14
C GLY A 440 -5.32 2.99 7.46
N GLY A 441 -5.15 1.79 8.04
CA GLY A 441 -5.91 1.36 9.22
C GLY A 441 -5.58 2.20 10.46
N VAL A 442 -6.63 2.75 11.08
CA VAL A 442 -6.57 3.43 12.37
C VAL A 442 -7.50 2.69 13.34
N LEU A 443 -7.02 2.41 14.54
CA LEU A 443 -7.80 1.81 15.62
C LEU A 443 -8.21 2.89 16.60
N ILE A 444 -9.46 2.82 17.10
CA ILE A 444 -9.97 3.71 18.14
C ILE A 444 -10.60 2.82 19.23
N SER A 445 -9.91 2.70 20.34
CA SER A 445 -10.23 1.79 21.45
C SER A 445 -11.12 2.43 22.50
N GLU A 446 -11.93 1.60 23.17
CA GLU A 446 -12.65 2.02 24.38
C GLU A 446 -11.71 2.15 25.59
N GLU A 447 -10.85 1.16 25.80
CA GLU A 447 -9.79 1.19 26.82
C GLU A 447 -8.47 1.64 26.20
N PRO A 448 -7.48 2.11 26.98
CA PRO A 448 -6.14 2.35 26.47
C PRO A 448 -5.59 1.13 25.71
N ILE A 449 -5.01 1.36 24.52
CA ILE A 449 -4.54 0.28 23.65
C ILE A 449 -3.45 -0.56 24.31
N THR A 450 -2.69 0.04 25.21
CA THR A 450 -1.61 -0.61 25.95
C THR A 450 -2.05 -1.72 26.91
N TYR A 451 -3.36 -1.86 27.17
CA TYR A 451 -3.88 -3.09 27.78
C TYR A 451 -3.64 -4.33 26.94
N TYR A 452 -3.51 -4.17 25.63
CA TYR A 452 -3.47 -5.28 24.67
C TYR A 452 -2.13 -5.42 23.97
N THR A 453 -1.40 -4.33 23.71
CA THR A 453 -0.09 -4.34 23.03
C THR A 453 0.71 -3.08 23.35
N ALA A 454 2.03 -3.18 23.26
CA ALA A 454 2.88 -2.01 23.20
C ALA A 454 2.78 -1.33 21.83
N LEU A 455 3.21 -0.08 21.75
CA LEU A 455 3.23 0.72 20.53
C LEU A 455 4.65 0.95 20.06
N ASP A 456 4.84 0.90 18.74
CA ASP A 456 6.08 1.28 18.06
C ASP A 456 5.95 2.70 17.48
N LEU A 457 7.09 3.39 17.25
CA LEU A 457 7.15 4.64 16.53
C LEU A 457 7.91 4.45 15.20
N PRO A 458 7.23 4.07 14.11
CA PRO A 458 7.85 4.00 12.79
C PRO A 458 8.30 5.39 12.30
N PRO A 459 9.11 5.46 11.21
CA PRO A 459 9.61 6.74 10.65
C PRO A 459 8.52 7.77 10.31
N LYS A 460 7.27 7.34 10.19
CA LYS A 460 6.11 8.22 9.99
C LYS A 460 5.80 9.10 11.21
N GLY A 461 6.34 8.81 12.39
CA GLY A 461 6.14 9.59 13.60
C GLY A 461 4.77 9.43 14.27
N MET A 462 4.01 8.36 13.96
CA MET A 462 2.72 8.07 14.59
C MET A 462 2.74 6.73 15.33
N PRO A 463 2.17 6.64 16.56
CA PRO A 463 2.06 5.41 17.33
C PRO A 463 1.37 4.31 16.52
N THR A 464 1.98 3.12 16.48
CA THR A 464 1.51 1.98 15.67
C THR A 464 1.47 0.74 16.54
N VAL A 465 0.37 -0.02 16.49
CA VAL A 465 0.25 -1.31 17.21
C VAL A 465 1.18 -2.35 16.59
N GLN A 466 1.58 -3.32 17.41
CA GLN A 466 2.51 -4.38 16.99
C GLN A 466 1.82 -5.53 16.25
N TRP A 467 0.49 -5.51 16.08
CA TRP A 467 -0.29 -6.51 15.35
C TRP A 467 -0.54 -6.15 13.89
N ASP A 468 -0.90 -7.16 13.12
CA ASP A 468 -1.52 -6.98 11.83
C ASP A 468 -3.07 -6.96 11.93
N MET A 469 -3.73 -6.73 10.79
CA MET A 469 -5.20 -6.65 10.74
C MET A 469 -5.89 -7.97 11.12
N TYR A 470 -5.26 -9.11 10.85
CA TYR A 470 -5.86 -10.41 11.13
C TYR A 470 -5.91 -10.69 12.64
N GLU A 471 -4.87 -10.31 13.33
CA GLU A 471 -4.84 -10.41 14.78
C GLU A 471 -5.78 -9.39 15.44
N ALA A 472 -5.77 -8.14 14.98
CA ALA A 472 -6.67 -7.10 15.45
C ALA A 472 -8.15 -7.53 15.33
N GLU A 473 -8.57 -8.08 14.19
CA GLU A 473 -9.94 -8.59 13.98
C GLU A 473 -10.29 -9.75 14.91
N LYS A 474 -9.36 -10.67 15.16
CA LYS A 474 -9.58 -11.83 16.04
C LYS A 474 -9.82 -11.44 17.51
N ILE A 475 -9.17 -10.39 17.98
CA ILE A 475 -9.32 -9.90 19.35
C ILE A 475 -10.48 -8.91 19.53
N GLY A 476 -11.05 -8.42 18.42
CA GLY A 476 -12.25 -7.58 18.44
C GLY A 476 -12.04 -6.11 18.13
N PHE A 477 -10.91 -5.75 17.52
CA PHE A 477 -10.72 -4.43 16.95
C PHE A 477 -11.13 -4.41 15.48
N ASP A 478 -11.82 -3.36 15.11
CA ASP A 478 -12.16 -3.01 13.74
C ASP A 478 -11.45 -1.71 13.38
N LYS A 479 -10.99 -1.63 12.13
CA LYS A 479 -10.19 -0.49 11.65
C LYS A 479 -11.05 0.54 10.93
N TYR A 480 -10.61 1.78 11.00
CA TYR A 480 -11.03 2.85 10.09
C TYR A 480 -9.94 3.00 9.01
N ASP A 481 -10.27 2.78 7.75
CA ASP A 481 -9.29 2.90 6.67
C ASP A 481 -9.19 4.34 6.17
N ILE A 482 -8.21 5.07 6.66
CA ILE A 482 -7.85 6.44 6.27
C ILE A 482 -6.73 6.36 5.24
N LEU A 483 -7.12 6.31 3.98
CA LEU A 483 -6.24 6.05 2.87
C LEU A 483 -5.83 7.34 2.15
N SER A 484 -4.83 7.25 1.29
CA SER A 484 -4.41 8.38 0.47
C SER A 484 -4.33 7.98 -0.99
N GLN A 485 -4.69 8.92 -1.86
CA GLN A 485 -4.48 8.75 -3.29
C GLN A 485 -4.04 10.06 -3.97
N ARG A 486 -3.31 9.88 -5.06
CA ARG A 486 -2.80 11.00 -5.86
C ARG A 486 -3.88 11.62 -6.75
N GLY A 487 -4.88 10.84 -7.17
CA GLY A 487 -5.98 11.28 -8.02
C GLY A 487 -6.77 12.44 -7.42
N ILE A 488 -7.09 12.36 -6.14
CA ILE A 488 -7.74 13.48 -5.41
C ILE A 488 -6.82 14.71 -5.39
N GLY A 489 -5.52 14.53 -5.22
CA GLY A 489 -4.53 15.61 -5.31
C GLY A 489 -4.51 16.27 -6.69
N HIS A 490 -4.61 15.48 -7.78
CA HIS A 490 -4.74 16.02 -9.14
C HIS A 490 -5.96 16.91 -9.28
N ILE A 491 -7.12 16.45 -8.82
CA ILE A 491 -8.40 17.17 -8.91
C ILE A 491 -8.35 18.48 -8.10
N LYS A 492 -7.97 18.39 -6.83
CA LYS A 492 -7.85 19.52 -5.92
C LYS A 492 -6.90 20.59 -6.45
N GLU A 493 -5.71 20.20 -6.86
CA GLU A 493 -4.72 21.14 -7.37
C GLU A 493 -5.13 21.74 -8.70
N ALA A 494 -5.75 20.98 -9.59
CA ALA A 494 -6.27 21.51 -10.84
C ALA A 494 -7.32 22.60 -10.59
N VAL A 495 -8.27 22.38 -9.68
CA VAL A 495 -9.27 23.39 -9.29
C VAL A 495 -8.60 24.66 -8.75
N ARG A 496 -7.58 24.51 -7.88
CA ARG A 496 -6.79 25.64 -7.36
C ARG A 496 -6.03 26.37 -8.48
N LEU A 497 -5.40 25.65 -9.38
CA LEU A 497 -4.66 26.24 -10.51
C LEU A 497 -5.59 27.00 -11.47
N ILE A 498 -6.81 26.48 -11.72
CA ILE A 498 -7.82 27.17 -12.54
C ILE A 498 -8.22 28.50 -11.90
N GLU A 499 -8.46 28.50 -10.59
CA GLU A 499 -8.82 29.74 -9.89
C GLU A 499 -7.69 30.79 -9.97
N ILE A 500 -6.41 30.37 -9.82
CA ILE A 500 -5.26 31.26 -9.90
C ILE A 500 -4.99 31.72 -11.35
N ASN A 501 -4.99 30.78 -12.30
CA ASN A 501 -4.56 31.03 -13.68
C ASN A 501 -5.66 31.70 -14.52
N GLN A 502 -6.91 31.28 -14.32
CA GLN A 502 -8.04 31.75 -15.13
C GLN A 502 -9.05 32.63 -14.34
N GLN A 503 -8.83 32.83 -13.04
CA GLN A 503 -9.74 33.57 -12.14
C GLN A 503 -11.18 33.02 -12.16
N ARG A 504 -11.32 31.68 -12.33
CA ARG A 504 -12.60 31.00 -12.39
C ARG A 504 -12.73 30.01 -11.25
N LYS A 505 -13.88 29.99 -10.57
CA LYS A 505 -14.22 28.95 -9.60
C LYS A 505 -14.93 27.82 -10.29
N VAL A 506 -14.46 26.59 -10.04
CA VAL A 506 -14.98 25.36 -10.62
C VAL A 506 -15.44 24.44 -9.50
N ASP A 507 -16.66 23.90 -9.65
CA ASP A 507 -17.23 22.94 -8.71
C ASP A 507 -17.29 21.55 -9.38
N VAL A 508 -16.45 20.65 -8.92
CA VAL A 508 -16.36 19.26 -9.41
C VAL A 508 -17.30 18.31 -8.66
N HIS A 509 -18.01 18.78 -7.62
CA HIS A 509 -18.88 17.95 -6.80
C HIS A 509 -20.30 17.80 -7.34
N LYS A 510 -20.65 18.52 -8.40
CA LYS A 510 -21.94 18.37 -9.10
C LYS A 510 -21.94 17.15 -10.02
N VAL A 511 -21.74 15.98 -9.44
CA VAL A 511 -21.49 14.71 -10.13
C VAL A 511 -22.59 14.40 -11.16
N LYS A 512 -23.87 14.65 -10.85
CA LYS A 512 -24.99 14.40 -11.77
C LYS A 512 -24.92 15.24 -13.06
N ASP A 513 -24.38 16.44 -12.97
CA ASP A 513 -24.19 17.31 -14.13
C ASP A 513 -23.02 16.81 -14.99
N LEU A 514 -21.92 16.39 -14.33
CA LEU A 514 -20.74 15.83 -15.01
C LEU A 514 -21.08 14.55 -15.80
N ILE A 515 -21.82 13.62 -15.20
CA ILE A 515 -22.21 12.35 -15.83
C ILE A 515 -23.08 12.58 -17.09
N ARG A 516 -23.85 13.64 -17.15
CA ARG A 516 -24.74 13.99 -18.28
C ARG A 516 -24.04 14.82 -19.35
N ASP A 517 -22.82 15.26 -19.13
CA ASP A 517 -22.08 16.10 -20.07
C ASP A 517 -21.67 15.31 -21.31
N LYS A 518 -22.13 15.80 -22.46
CA LYS A 518 -21.89 15.13 -23.75
C LYS A 518 -20.40 15.13 -24.16
N ASN A 519 -19.67 16.22 -23.88
CA ASN A 519 -18.27 16.33 -24.28
C ASN A 519 -17.40 15.37 -23.49
N LEU A 520 -17.74 15.14 -22.20
CA LEU A 520 -17.08 14.15 -21.39
C LEU A 520 -17.32 12.74 -21.93
N ASN A 521 -18.58 12.43 -22.24
CA ASN A 521 -18.98 11.13 -22.76
C ASN A 521 -18.36 10.86 -24.13
N ASP A 522 -18.27 11.86 -25.02
CA ASP A 522 -17.58 11.75 -26.30
C ASP A 522 -16.06 11.54 -26.12
N ARG A 523 -15.44 12.18 -25.13
CA ARG A 523 -14.02 11.95 -24.79
C ARG A 523 -13.76 10.54 -24.26
N LEU A 524 -14.68 9.96 -23.47
CA LEU A 524 -14.59 8.57 -23.02
C LEU A 524 -14.56 7.59 -24.20
N LYS A 525 -15.41 7.78 -25.22
CA LYS A 525 -15.44 6.93 -26.43
C LYS A 525 -14.10 6.84 -27.14
N THR A 526 -13.35 7.92 -27.15
CA THR A 526 -12.05 7.98 -27.84
C THR A 526 -10.91 7.38 -27.03
N GLY A 527 -11.11 7.08 -25.73
CA GLY A 527 -10.04 6.66 -24.83
C GLY A 527 -8.96 7.72 -24.58
N ASN A 528 -9.24 9.01 -24.87
CA ASN A 528 -8.32 10.12 -24.61
C ASN A 528 -8.40 10.55 -23.12
N THR A 529 -7.91 9.67 -22.25
CA THR A 529 -8.08 9.76 -20.78
C THR A 529 -6.76 9.74 -20.01
N ILE A 530 -5.63 10.06 -20.67
CA ILE A 530 -4.33 10.14 -19.98
C ILE A 530 -4.35 11.21 -18.91
N GLY A 531 -3.81 10.90 -17.74
CA GLY A 531 -3.86 11.73 -16.53
C GLY A 531 -5.13 11.58 -15.73
N CYS A 532 -6.23 11.05 -16.30
CA CYS A 532 -7.49 10.85 -15.58
C CYS A 532 -7.39 9.64 -14.67
N PHE A 533 -7.76 9.84 -13.43
CA PHE A 533 -7.73 8.80 -12.41
C PHE A 533 -8.46 7.53 -12.86
N TYR A 534 -7.82 6.39 -12.63
CA TYR A 534 -8.32 5.03 -12.87
C TYR A 534 -8.56 4.64 -14.34
N ILE A 535 -8.67 5.56 -15.27
CA ILE A 535 -9.03 5.31 -16.69
C ILE A 535 -7.92 5.61 -17.69
N GLU A 536 -6.71 5.92 -17.23
CA GLU A 536 -5.59 6.30 -18.12
C GLU A 536 -4.75 5.13 -18.65
N SER A 537 -4.83 3.93 -18.02
CA SER A 537 -3.97 2.80 -18.43
C SER A 537 -4.26 2.36 -19.87
N PRO A 538 -3.26 1.83 -20.62
CA PRO A 538 -3.46 1.39 -22.00
C PRO A 538 -4.62 0.41 -22.15
N ALA A 539 -4.70 -0.59 -21.29
CA ALA A 539 -5.76 -1.59 -21.33
C ALA A 539 -7.16 -0.96 -21.11
N MET A 540 -7.25 0.02 -20.19
CA MET A 540 -8.51 0.71 -19.95
C MET A 540 -8.89 1.60 -21.13
N ARG A 541 -7.96 2.36 -21.67
CA ARG A 541 -8.16 3.22 -22.85
C ARG A 541 -8.66 2.41 -24.04
N GLN A 542 -8.02 1.26 -24.35
CA GLN A 542 -8.48 0.34 -25.38
C GLN A 542 -9.89 -0.19 -25.09
N LEU A 543 -10.18 -0.59 -23.84
CA LEU A 543 -11.48 -1.12 -23.48
C LEU A 543 -12.59 -0.08 -23.65
N LEU A 544 -12.34 1.18 -23.23
CA LEU A 544 -13.29 2.28 -23.43
C LEU A 544 -13.61 2.50 -24.90
N THR A 545 -12.60 2.47 -25.76
CA THR A 545 -12.77 2.60 -27.22
C THR A 545 -13.55 1.40 -27.80
N LYS A 546 -13.16 0.16 -27.45
CA LYS A 546 -13.84 -1.06 -27.90
C LYS A 546 -15.32 -1.13 -27.47
N LEU A 547 -15.65 -0.58 -26.30
CA LEU A 547 -17.02 -0.51 -25.78
C LEU A 547 -17.79 0.71 -26.32
N THR A 548 -17.14 1.63 -27.03
CA THR A 548 -17.71 2.94 -27.35
C THR A 548 -18.34 3.60 -26.11
N CYS A 549 -17.59 3.58 -24.99
CA CYS A 549 -18.06 3.95 -23.67
C CYS A 549 -18.52 5.42 -23.65
N ASP A 550 -19.82 5.66 -23.48
CA ASP A 550 -20.44 6.98 -23.56
C ASP A 550 -21.31 7.34 -22.37
N ASN A 551 -21.24 6.56 -21.30
CA ASN A 551 -22.03 6.81 -20.11
C ASN A 551 -21.38 6.20 -18.85
N TYR A 552 -21.88 6.67 -17.70
CA TYR A 552 -21.38 6.29 -16.39
C TYR A 552 -21.49 4.78 -16.09
N LEU A 553 -22.63 4.14 -16.39
CA LEU A 553 -22.83 2.72 -16.09
C LEU A 553 -21.90 1.83 -16.90
N THR A 554 -21.68 2.17 -18.19
CA THR A 554 -20.70 1.47 -19.03
C THR A 554 -19.28 1.65 -18.49
N LEU A 555 -18.93 2.82 -17.95
CA LEU A 555 -17.64 3.05 -17.30
C LEU A 555 -17.47 2.21 -16.03
N VAL A 556 -18.52 2.12 -15.20
CA VAL A 556 -18.54 1.26 -14.01
C VAL A 556 -18.33 -0.20 -14.38
N ALA A 557 -18.98 -0.69 -15.42
CA ALA A 557 -18.81 -2.05 -15.93
C ALA A 557 -17.40 -2.26 -16.51
N ALA A 558 -16.90 -1.35 -17.35
CA ALA A 558 -15.55 -1.42 -17.92
C ALA A 558 -14.47 -1.56 -16.85
N SER A 559 -14.57 -0.76 -15.77
CA SER A 559 -13.65 -0.81 -14.65
C SER A 559 -13.68 -2.12 -13.85
N SER A 560 -14.78 -2.84 -13.93
CA SER A 560 -14.96 -4.14 -13.27
C SER A 560 -14.47 -5.31 -14.12
N ILE A 561 -14.71 -5.28 -15.46
CA ILE A 561 -14.35 -6.39 -16.36
C ILE A 561 -12.89 -6.42 -16.79
N ILE A 562 -12.15 -5.30 -16.66
CA ILE A 562 -10.75 -5.19 -17.09
C ILE A 562 -9.79 -6.04 -16.21
N ARG A 563 -10.25 -6.56 -15.10
CA ARG A 563 -9.42 -7.28 -14.14
C ARG A 563 -8.95 -8.63 -14.66
N PRO A 564 -7.72 -9.09 -14.29
CA PRO A 564 -7.08 -10.26 -14.88
C PRO A 564 -7.93 -11.54 -14.87
N GLY A 565 -8.68 -11.80 -13.79
CA GLY A 565 -9.52 -12.98 -13.66
C GLY A 565 -10.70 -12.99 -14.64
N VAL A 566 -11.40 -11.87 -14.78
CA VAL A 566 -12.53 -11.70 -15.69
C VAL A 566 -12.07 -11.76 -17.15
N ALA A 567 -10.95 -11.10 -17.46
CA ALA A 567 -10.39 -11.12 -18.81
C ALA A 567 -9.98 -12.54 -19.25
N SER A 568 -9.42 -13.35 -18.35
CA SER A 568 -8.97 -14.72 -18.67
C SER A 568 -10.11 -15.73 -18.82
N SER A 569 -11.30 -15.46 -18.27
CA SER A 569 -12.48 -16.31 -18.38
C SER A 569 -13.24 -16.19 -19.72
N GLY A 570 -12.85 -15.21 -20.55
CA GLY A 570 -13.53 -14.90 -21.82
C GLY A 570 -14.75 -13.97 -21.68
N MET A 571 -15.15 -13.63 -20.47
CA MET A 571 -16.34 -12.85 -20.18
C MET A 571 -16.26 -11.40 -20.65
N MET A 572 -15.06 -10.80 -20.59
CA MET A 572 -14.84 -9.47 -21.14
C MET A 572 -15.18 -9.43 -22.64
N LYS A 573 -14.78 -10.46 -23.40
CA LYS A 573 -15.11 -10.58 -24.83
C LYS A 573 -16.61 -10.73 -25.03
N THR A 574 -17.28 -11.60 -24.27
CA THR A 574 -18.73 -11.78 -24.31
C THR A 574 -19.47 -10.49 -23.98
N TYR A 575 -19.02 -9.75 -22.94
CA TYR A 575 -19.61 -8.46 -22.59
C TYR A 575 -19.51 -7.46 -23.75
N ILE A 576 -18.33 -7.32 -24.38
CA ILE A 576 -18.15 -6.40 -25.51
C ILE A 576 -19.05 -6.81 -26.68
N GLN A 577 -19.09 -8.10 -27.02
CA GLN A 577 -19.95 -8.61 -28.11
C GLN A 577 -21.44 -8.31 -27.85
N ASN A 578 -21.91 -8.58 -26.64
CA ASN A 578 -23.30 -8.34 -26.24
C ASN A 578 -23.62 -6.83 -26.19
N ALA A 579 -22.69 -6.00 -25.75
CA ALA A 579 -22.84 -4.54 -25.74
C ALA A 579 -23.02 -3.98 -27.16
N HIS A 580 -22.31 -4.54 -28.16
CA HIS A 580 -22.49 -4.17 -29.57
C HIS A 580 -23.76 -4.71 -30.21
N ASN A 581 -24.33 -5.79 -29.67
CA ASN A 581 -25.58 -6.37 -30.17
C ASN A 581 -26.53 -6.71 -29.01
N PRO A 582 -27.10 -5.71 -28.32
CA PRO A 582 -27.93 -5.94 -27.12
C PRO A 582 -29.20 -6.76 -27.42
N ARG A 583 -29.76 -6.68 -28.67
CA ARG A 583 -30.95 -7.41 -29.06
C ARG A 583 -30.67 -8.90 -29.36
N GLY A 584 -29.42 -9.27 -29.57
CA GLY A 584 -28.97 -10.64 -29.82
C GLY A 584 -28.57 -11.42 -28.59
N VAL A 585 -28.72 -10.84 -27.40
CA VAL A 585 -28.34 -11.50 -26.14
C VAL A 585 -29.28 -12.65 -25.83
N ASN A 586 -28.72 -13.84 -25.68
CA ASN A 586 -29.49 -15.02 -25.27
C ASN A 586 -29.42 -15.21 -23.77
N TYR A 587 -30.52 -14.86 -23.07
CA TYR A 587 -30.63 -15.05 -21.63
C TYR A 587 -31.09 -16.49 -21.33
N LEU A 588 -30.43 -17.15 -20.41
CA LEU A 588 -30.78 -18.53 -20.00
C LEU A 588 -32.18 -18.64 -19.35
N HIS A 589 -32.66 -17.53 -18.78
CA HIS A 589 -33.96 -17.48 -18.12
C HIS A 589 -34.46 -16.02 -18.02
N PRO A 590 -35.79 -15.75 -18.07
CA PRO A 590 -36.34 -14.39 -17.97
C PRO A 590 -35.89 -13.59 -16.75
N VAL A 591 -35.65 -14.23 -15.61
CA VAL A 591 -35.09 -13.58 -14.42
C VAL A 591 -33.70 -13.01 -14.68
N MET A 592 -32.88 -13.69 -15.50
CA MET A 592 -31.56 -13.18 -15.87
C MET A 592 -31.69 -11.99 -16.82
N GLU A 593 -32.66 -12.00 -17.71
CA GLU A 593 -32.96 -10.83 -18.54
C GLU A 593 -33.38 -9.64 -17.68
N GLU A 594 -34.28 -9.83 -16.73
CA GLU A 594 -34.76 -8.78 -15.83
C GLU A 594 -33.62 -8.20 -14.96
N LYS A 595 -32.73 -9.06 -14.41
CA LYS A 595 -31.75 -8.67 -13.40
C LYS A 595 -30.36 -8.35 -13.94
N LEU A 596 -30.03 -8.83 -15.16
CA LEU A 596 -28.72 -8.64 -15.79
C LEU A 596 -28.79 -7.89 -17.12
N SER A 597 -29.92 -7.23 -17.44
CA SER A 597 -30.05 -6.43 -18.66
C SER A 597 -29.02 -5.28 -18.71
N GLU A 598 -28.73 -4.66 -17.59
CA GLU A 598 -27.70 -3.60 -17.47
C GLU A 598 -26.31 -4.09 -17.91
N THR A 599 -26.01 -5.36 -17.69
CA THR A 599 -24.72 -6.01 -18.01
C THR A 599 -24.80 -6.97 -19.17
N TYR A 600 -25.84 -6.85 -19.99
CA TYR A 600 -26.07 -7.65 -21.20
C TYR A 600 -25.98 -9.17 -20.94
N GLY A 601 -26.55 -9.63 -19.83
CA GLY A 601 -26.59 -11.04 -19.43
C GLY A 601 -25.30 -11.58 -18.82
N VAL A 602 -24.26 -10.75 -18.65
CA VAL A 602 -22.99 -11.13 -18.04
C VAL A 602 -22.98 -10.73 -16.57
N MET A 603 -22.69 -11.64 -15.65
CA MET A 603 -22.49 -11.28 -14.25
C MET A 603 -21.16 -10.54 -14.09
N VAL A 604 -21.18 -9.23 -13.93
CA VAL A 604 -19.99 -8.37 -13.82
C VAL A 604 -19.65 -8.08 -12.36
N TYR A 605 -20.70 -7.94 -11.53
CA TYR A 605 -20.56 -7.47 -10.16
C TYR A 605 -20.83 -8.57 -9.13
N GLN A 606 -20.31 -8.37 -7.93
CA GLN A 606 -20.65 -9.19 -6.77
C GLN A 606 -22.15 -9.12 -6.46
N GLU A 607 -22.72 -7.96 -6.66
CA GLU A 607 -24.14 -7.67 -6.54
C GLU A 607 -24.98 -8.49 -7.54
N ASP A 608 -24.49 -8.77 -8.75
CA ASP A 608 -25.17 -9.63 -9.73
C ASP A 608 -25.30 -11.07 -9.25
N VAL A 609 -24.26 -11.59 -8.61
CA VAL A 609 -24.31 -12.92 -7.97
C VAL A 609 -25.39 -12.98 -6.90
N ILE A 610 -25.46 -11.96 -6.04
CA ILE A 610 -26.47 -11.85 -4.99
C ILE A 610 -27.87 -11.76 -5.61
N LYS A 611 -28.06 -10.92 -6.65
CA LYS A 611 -29.33 -10.82 -7.38
C LYS A 611 -29.82 -12.16 -7.91
N ILE A 612 -28.94 -12.91 -8.54
CA ILE A 612 -29.29 -14.23 -9.10
C ILE A 612 -29.60 -15.22 -7.97
N CYS A 613 -28.85 -15.25 -6.89
CA CYS A 613 -29.17 -16.11 -5.74
C CYS A 613 -30.54 -15.79 -5.14
N ILE A 614 -30.88 -14.51 -5.01
CA ILE A 614 -32.18 -14.08 -4.45
C ILE A 614 -33.32 -14.37 -5.44
N HIS A 615 -33.25 -13.86 -6.66
CA HIS A 615 -34.39 -13.82 -7.57
C HIS A 615 -34.55 -15.10 -8.41
N TYR A 616 -33.46 -15.81 -8.69
CA TYR A 616 -33.52 -17.08 -9.44
C TYR A 616 -33.70 -18.29 -8.51
N ALA A 617 -32.98 -18.31 -7.37
CA ALA A 617 -33.00 -19.45 -6.45
C ALA A 617 -33.80 -19.19 -5.15
N GLY A 618 -34.41 -18.01 -4.95
CA GLY A 618 -35.25 -17.70 -3.79
C GLY A 618 -34.49 -17.64 -2.46
N MET A 619 -33.18 -17.45 -2.48
CA MET A 619 -32.38 -17.31 -1.27
C MET A 619 -32.66 -15.93 -0.61
N ASP A 620 -32.48 -15.83 0.69
CA ASP A 620 -32.47 -14.53 1.37
C ASP A 620 -31.11 -13.83 1.11
N GLY A 621 -31.09 -12.51 1.34
CA GLY A 621 -29.90 -11.69 1.05
C GLY A 621 -28.66 -12.04 1.89
N THR A 622 -28.89 -12.52 3.12
CA THR A 622 -27.81 -12.94 4.03
C THR A 622 -27.12 -14.19 3.53
N ASP A 623 -27.88 -15.25 3.22
CA ASP A 623 -27.37 -16.50 2.67
C ASP A 623 -26.69 -16.29 1.31
N ALA A 624 -27.24 -15.40 0.48
CA ALA A 624 -26.66 -15.05 -0.82
C ALA A 624 -25.28 -14.36 -0.66
N ASP A 625 -25.10 -13.47 0.31
CA ASP A 625 -23.79 -12.85 0.59
C ASP A 625 -22.81 -13.85 1.20
N ILE A 626 -23.26 -14.74 2.09
CA ILE A 626 -22.41 -15.78 2.66
C ILE A 626 -21.92 -16.74 1.55
N LEU A 627 -22.81 -17.16 0.65
CA LEU A 627 -22.47 -18.00 -0.51
C LEU A 627 -21.42 -17.32 -1.38
N ARG A 628 -21.62 -16.06 -1.72
CA ARG A 628 -20.67 -15.25 -2.49
C ARG A 628 -19.28 -15.16 -1.81
N ARG A 629 -19.22 -14.96 -0.50
CA ARG A 629 -17.96 -14.91 0.26
C ARG A 629 -17.25 -16.26 0.29
N GLY A 630 -17.99 -17.33 0.44
CA GLY A 630 -17.48 -18.71 0.41
C GLY A 630 -16.75 -19.01 -0.90
N MET A 631 -17.33 -18.61 -2.03
CA MET A 631 -16.74 -18.80 -3.35
C MET A 631 -15.45 -18.00 -3.57
N SER A 632 -15.21 -16.89 -2.85
CA SER A 632 -13.96 -16.10 -2.96
C SER A 632 -12.80 -16.64 -2.11
N GLY A 633 -12.93 -17.83 -1.54
CA GLY A 633 -11.87 -18.47 -0.72
C GLY A 633 -11.70 -17.87 0.67
N LYS A 634 -12.59 -17.00 1.11
CA LYS A 634 -12.54 -16.33 2.41
C LYS A 634 -13.28 -17.08 3.53
N TYR A 635 -13.80 -18.26 3.25
CA TYR A 635 -14.61 -19.03 4.21
C TYR A 635 -13.84 -20.20 4.83
N ARG A 636 -14.07 -20.43 6.13
CA ARG A 636 -13.36 -21.45 6.92
C ARG A 636 -14.09 -22.79 7.03
N SER A 637 -15.38 -22.89 6.64
CA SER A 637 -16.18 -24.11 6.76
C SER A 637 -16.72 -24.56 5.41
N SER A 638 -16.22 -25.72 4.92
CA SER A 638 -16.74 -26.36 3.72
C SER A 638 -18.20 -26.82 3.88
N ALA A 639 -18.59 -27.26 5.07
CA ALA A 639 -19.94 -27.77 5.34
C ALA A 639 -21.04 -26.69 5.20
N GLU A 640 -20.76 -25.46 5.63
CA GLU A 640 -21.72 -24.36 5.47
C GLU A 640 -21.85 -23.92 4.02
N PHE A 641 -20.74 -23.88 3.30
CA PHE A 641 -20.78 -23.62 1.86
C PHE A 641 -21.59 -24.65 1.11
N ASP A 642 -21.39 -25.94 1.40
CA ASP A 642 -22.13 -27.06 0.77
C ASP A 642 -23.62 -26.99 1.08
N ARG A 643 -24.00 -26.62 2.32
CA ARG A 643 -25.39 -26.36 2.70
C ARG A 643 -26.05 -25.28 1.83
N LEU A 644 -25.32 -24.17 1.59
CA LEU A 644 -25.85 -23.08 0.78
C LEU A 644 -25.95 -23.43 -0.70
N VAL A 645 -25.03 -24.25 -1.21
CA VAL A 645 -25.15 -24.81 -2.58
C VAL A 645 -26.41 -25.64 -2.73
N ILE A 646 -26.69 -26.50 -1.75
CA ILE A 646 -27.93 -27.31 -1.72
C ILE A 646 -29.17 -26.40 -1.69
N LYS A 647 -29.15 -25.37 -0.80
CA LYS A 647 -30.25 -24.38 -0.70
C LYS A 647 -30.50 -23.64 -2.02
N PHE A 648 -29.46 -23.32 -2.77
CA PHE A 648 -29.57 -22.70 -4.10
C PHE A 648 -30.35 -23.62 -5.07
N HIS A 649 -30.00 -24.91 -5.16
CA HIS A 649 -30.64 -25.86 -6.05
C HIS A 649 -32.07 -26.18 -5.63
N GLU A 650 -32.33 -26.39 -4.33
CA GLU A 650 -33.65 -26.65 -3.79
C GLU A 650 -34.60 -25.46 -3.98
N GLY A 651 -34.08 -24.23 -3.71
CA GLY A 651 -34.86 -23.00 -3.90
C GLY A 651 -35.23 -22.76 -5.38
N ALA A 652 -34.31 -23.04 -6.30
CA ALA A 652 -34.60 -22.97 -7.73
C ALA A 652 -35.66 -24.00 -8.14
N ALA A 653 -35.58 -25.22 -7.63
CA ALA A 653 -36.57 -26.27 -7.89
C ALA A 653 -37.95 -25.90 -7.34
N LEU A 654 -38.02 -25.33 -6.12
CA LEU A 654 -39.29 -24.85 -5.51
C LEU A 654 -39.95 -23.74 -6.34
N LEU A 655 -39.16 -22.92 -7.02
CA LEU A 655 -39.63 -21.88 -7.94
C LEU A 655 -39.90 -22.40 -9.36
N GLY A 656 -39.87 -23.74 -9.57
CA GLY A 656 -40.18 -24.37 -10.85
C GLY A 656 -39.12 -24.13 -11.95
N ARG A 657 -37.87 -23.84 -11.59
CA ARG A 657 -36.79 -23.63 -12.57
C ARG A 657 -36.33 -24.96 -13.17
N PRO A 658 -36.10 -25.05 -14.50
CA PRO A 658 -35.61 -26.27 -15.14
C PRO A 658 -34.23 -26.67 -14.59
N GLU A 659 -34.04 -27.97 -14.31
CA GLU A 659 -32.82 -28.49 -13.70
C GLU A 659 -31.56 -28.19 -14.52
N GLU A 660 -31.62 -28.39 -15.84
CA GLU A 660 -30.51 -28.15 -16.75
C GLU A 660 -30.14 -26.64 -16.80
N THR A 661 -31.15 -25.77 -16.83
CA THR A 661 -30.94 -24.31 -16.74
C THR A 661 -30.32 -23.94 -15.40
N THR A 662 -30.75 -24.54 -14.29
CA THR A 662 -30.22 -24.31 -12.95
C THR A 662 -28.76 -24.73 -12.83
N LYS A 663 -28.38 -25.88 -13.42
CA LYS A 663 -26.97 -26.31 -13.48
C LYS A 663 -26.10 -25.31 -14.22
N GLU A 664 -26.56 -24.77 -15.35
CA GLU A 664 -25.80 -23.80 -16.13
C GLU A 664 -25.74 -22.45 -15.43
N VAL A 665 -26.84 -21.99 -14.81
CA VAL A 665 -26.84 -20.77 -13.99
C VAL A 665 -25.87 -20.91 -12.81
N TRP A 666 -25.88 -22.05 -12.12
CA TRP A 666 -24.95 -22.35 -11.06
C TRP A 666 -23.48 -22.36 -11.53
N ARG A 667 -23.21 -22.97 -12.70
CA ARG A 667 -21.88 -22.97 -13.30
C ARG A 667 -21.38 -21.55 -13.54
N GLN A 668 -22.24 -20.67 -14.04
CA GLN A 668 -21.92 -19.26 -14.20
C GLN A 668 -21.68 -18.58 -12.85
N VAL A 669 -22.56 -18.72 -11.88
CA VAL A 669 -22.42 -18.17 -10.52
C VAL A 669 -21.10 -18.62 -9.90
N SER A 670 -20.79 -19.91 -9.91
CA SER A 670 -19.59 -20.46 -9.28
C SER A 670 -18.29 -20.02 -9.99
N SER A 671 -18.32 -19.87 -11.31
CA SER A 671 -17.15 -19.37 -12.06
C SER A 671 -16.85 -17.90 -11.80
N PHE A 672 -17.88 -17.14 -11.43
CA PHE A 672 -17.79 -15.68 -11.24
C PHE A 672 -17.32 -15.25 -9.87
N ALA A 673 -17.70 -15.97 -8.86
CA ALA A 673 -17.58 -15.50 -7.50
C ALA A 673 -16.14 -15.28 -7.04
N GLY A 674 -15.17 -15.98 -7.63
CA GLY A 674 -13.75 -15.75 -7.37
C GLY A 674 -13.17 -14.47 -8.00
N TYR A 675 -13.84 -13.90 -8.99
CA TYR A 675 -13.33 -12.81 -9.82
C TYR A 675 -14.21 -11.56 -9.85
N SER A 676 -15.45 -11.67 -9.37
CA SER A 676 -16.43 -10.57 -9.37
C SER A 676 -15.97 -9.40 -8.49
N PHE A 677 -16.34 -8.19 -8.90
CA PHE A 677 -15.93 -6.96 -8.25
C PHE A 677 -17.13 -6.19 -7.68
N SER A 678 -16.89 -5.34 -6.69
CA SER A 678 -17.94 -4.53 -6.11
C SER A 678 -18.41 -3.45 -7.07
N LYS A 679 -19.69 -3.41 -7.42
CA LYS A 679 -20.31 -2.35 -8.21
C LYS A 679 -20.13 -1.00 -7.51
N ALA A 680 -20.37 -0.95 -6.21
CA ALA A 680 -20.23 0.25 -5.40
C ALA A 680 -18.80 0.84 -5.43
N HIS A 681 -17.78 0.00 -5.34
CA HIS A 681 -16.39 0.44 -5.44
C HIS A 681 -16.05 0.98 -6.83
N SER A 682 -16.45 0.27 -7.89
CA SER A 682 -16.26 0.76 -9.27
C SER A 682 -17.03 2.06 -9.52
N ALA A 683 -18.22 2.21 -8.96
CA ALA A 683 -19.02 3.42 -9.05
C ALA A 683 -18.35 4.62 -8.36
N SER A 684 -17.76 4.42 -7.16
CA SER A 684 -17.02 5.48 -6.46
C SER A 684 -15.84 5.98 -7.29
N PHE A 685 -15.08 5.08 -7.89
CA PHE A 685 -13.96 5.45 -8.75
C PHE A 685 -14.39 6.04 -10.09
N ALA A 686 -15.53 5.64 -10.63
CA ALA A 686 -16.08 6.24 -11.83
C ALA A 686 -16.50 7.71 -11.60
N VAL A 687 -17.00 8.07 -10.42
CA VAL A 687 -17.25 9.46 -10.04
C VAL A 687 -15.98 10.29 -10.12
N GLU A 688 -14.91 9.83 -9.50
CA GLU A 688 -13.61 10.51 -9.51
C GLU A 688 -13.00 10.56 -10.93
N SER A 689 -13.21 9.50 -11.72
CA SER A 689 -12.82 9.49 -13.14
C SER A 689 -13.54 10.59 -13.93
N TYR A 690 -14.85 10.81 -13.70
CA TYR A 690 -15.60 11.88 -14.34
C TYR A 690 -15.14 13.28 -13.88
N GLN A 691 -14.80 13.46 -12.61
CA GLN A 691 -14.22 14.71 -12.11
C GLN A 691 -12.88 15.02 -12.80
N SER A 692 -11.99 14.03 -12.89
CA SER A 692 -10.73 14.16 -13.60
C SER A 692 -10.94 14.44 -15.09
N LEU A 693 -11.89 13.74 -15.72
CA LEU A 693 -12.22 13.87 -17.13
C LEU A 693 -12.78 15.25 -17.48
N PHE A 694 -13.61 15.80 -16.57
CA PHE A 694 -14.13 17.17 -16.69
C PHE A 694 -12.98 18.19 -16.71
N LEU A 695 -12.05 18.07 -15.76
CA LEU A 695 -10.89 18.97 -15.71
C LEU A 695 -10.01 18.83 -16.95
N LYS A 696 -9.74 17.60 -17.40
CA LYS A 696 -9.01 17.35 -18.64
C LYS A 696 -9.71 17.91 -19.89
N THR A 697 -11.04 17.90 -19.91
CA THR A 697 -11.81 18.33 -21.07
C THR A 697 -11.86 19.85 -21.19
N TYR A 698 -12.12 20.54 -20.12
CA TYR A 698 -12.37 21.99 -20.12
C TYR A 698 -11.17 22.83 -19.68
N TYR A 699 -10.22 22.23 -18.91
CA TYR A 699 -9.04 22.89 -18.34
C TYR A 699 -7.77 22.01 -18.48
N PRO A 700 -7.46 21.55 -19.72
CA PRO A 700 -6.45 20.53 -19.92
C PRO A 700 -5.05 20.94 -19.48
N LYS A 701 -4.68 22.22 -19.53
CA LYS A 701 -3.35 22.73 -19.16
C LYS A 701 -3.18 22.66 -17.64
N GLU A 702 -4.09 23.26 -16.88
CA GLU A 702 -4.06 23.27 -15.42
C GLU A 702 -4.16 21.85 -14.87
N PHE A 703 -4.98 21.00 -15.49
CA PHE A 703 -5.12 19.60 -15.10
C PHE A 703 -3.82 18.81 -15.32
N MET A 704 -3.16 18.98 -16.48
CA MET A 704 -1.90 18.28 -16.73
C MET A 704 -0.75 18.78 -15.85
N VAL A 705 -0.74 20.08 -15.50
CA VAL A 705 0.19 20.62 -14.52
C VAL A 705 -0.07 20.01 -13.12
N ALA A 706 -1.33 19.88 -12.71
CA ALA A 706 -1.68 19.24 -11.45
C ALA A 706 -1.25 17.75 -11.41
N VAL A 707 -1.41 17.01 -12.52
CA VAL A 707 -0.93 15.63 -12.65
C VAL A 707 0.60 15.56 -12.50
N LEU A 708 1.34 16.48 -13.15
CA LEU A 708 2.80 16.56 -13.04
C LEU A 708 3.26 16.88 -11.61
N ASN A 709 2.54 17.73 -10.90
CA ASN A 709 2.90 18.20 -9.57
C ASN A 709 2.64 17.17 -8.47
N ASN A 710 1.58 16.38 -8.60
CA ASN A 710 1.22 15.40 -7.57
C ASN A 710 1.88 14.02 -7.76
N TYR A 711 2.53 13.77 -8.89
CA TYR A 711 3.11 12.47 -9.23
C TYR A 711 2.08 11.30 -9.15
N GLY A 712 2.49 10.08 -9.39
CA GLY A 712 1.66 8.91 -9.12
C GLY A 712 0.65 8.53 -10.20
N GLY A 713 0.79 9.04 -11.41
CA GLY A 713 0.09 8.54 -12.59
C GLY A 713 0.71 7.23 -13.12
N PHE A 714 0.06 6.63 -14.11
CA PHE A 714 0.50 5.37 -14.73
C PHE A 714 1.76 5.54 -15.58
N TYR A 715 1.95 6.73 -16.16
CA TYR A 715 2.99 6.99 -17.16
C TYR A 715 4.18 7.76 -16.60
N SER A 716 5.24 7.85 -17.41
CA SER A 716 6.42 8.63 -17.12
C SER A 716 6.13 10.14 -17.16
N ARG A 717 6.94 10.93 -16.47
CA ARG A 717 6.86 12.39 -16.49
C ARG A 717 6.95 12.96 -17.90
N SER A 718 7.80 12.37 -18.76
CA SER A 718 7.96 12.80 -20.16
C SER A 718 6.66 12.69 -20.95
N LEU A 719 5.84 11.65 -20.68
CA LEU A 719 4.55 11.50 -21.36
C LEU A 719 3.54 12.55 -20.89
N TYR A 720 3.49 12.88 -19.60
CA TYR A 720 2.61 13.94 -19.12
C TYR A 720 3.03 15.32 -19.62
N VAL A 721 4.34 15.55 -19.81
CA VAL A 721 4.84 16.76 -20.50
C VAL A 721 4.42 16.77 -21.97
N HIS A 722 4.45 15.63 -22.65
CA HIS A 722 3.91 15.50 -24.01
C HIS A 722 2.43 15.85 -24.06
N GLU A 723 1.61 15.30 -23.16
CA GLU A 723 0.18 15.61 -23.04
C GLU A 723 -0.08 17.10 -22.74
N LEU A 724 0.75 17.72 -21.92
CA LEU A 724 0.69 19.15 -21.61
C LEU A 724 0.95 20.00 -22.86
N LYS A 725 1.95 19.62 -23.68
CA LYS A 725 2.21 20.26 -24.98
C LYS A 725 1.03 20.08 -25.95
N GLN A 726 0.45 18.87 -26.03
CA GLN A 726 -0.73 18.59 -26.85
C GLN A 726 -1.97 19.37 -26.38
N ALA A 727 -2.04 19.74 -25.12
CA ALA A 727 -3.06 20.64 -24.58
C ALA A 727 -2.86 22.11 -24.99
N GLY A 728 -1.82 22.43 -25.73
CA GLY A 728 -1.48 23.76 -26.22
C GLY A 728 -0.72 24.63 -25.21
N ALA A 729 -0.01 24.02 -24.25
CA ALA A 729 0.86 24.76 -23.34
C ALA A 729 2.28 24.94 -23.94
N ASN A 730 2.87 26.12 -23.71
CA ASN A 730 4.28 26.38 -23.94
C ASN A 730 5.08 25.83 -22.77
N VAL A 731 5.79 24.74 -22.95
CA VAL A 731 6.54 24.10 -21.86
C VAL A 731 8.01 24.51 -21.94
N TYR A 732 8.49 25.12 -20.86
CA TYR A 732 9.84 25.60 -20.71
C TYR A 732 10.64 24.79 -19.69
N LEU A 733 11.96 24.73 -19.89
CA LEU A 733 12.92 24.22 -18.92
C LEU A 733 12.82 24.97 -17.59
N PRO A 734 13.28 24.41 -16.48
CA PRO A 734 13.37 25.13 -15.20
C PRO A 734 14.03 26.49 -15.38
N CYS A 735 13.55 27.50 -14.66
CA CYS A 735 14.08 28.87 -14.69
C CYS A 735 14.11 29.43 -13.27
N ILE A 736 15.27 29.93 -12.83
CA ILE A 736 15.40 30.45 -11.46
C ILE A 736 14.46 31.64 -11.18
N ASN A 737 14.03 32.35 -12.23
CA ASN A 737 13.13 33.50 -12.08
C ASN A 737 11.63 33.11 -12.17
N ASN A 738 11.28 31.98 -12.80
CA ASN A 738 9.87 31.62 -13.06
C ASN A 738 9.41 30.29 -12.46
N SER A 739 10.36 29.36 -12.17
CA SER A 739 10.01 28.05 -11.61
C SER A 739 9.84 28.07 -10.10
N PHE A 740 9.08 27.11 -9.61
CA PHE A 740 8.98 26.73 -8.20
C PHE A 740 9.56 25.31 -8.01
N GLY A 741 9.39 24.74 -6.83
CA GLY A 741 9.74 23.34 -6.62
C GLY A 741 9.01 22.41 -7.60
N VAL A 742 7.74 22.68 -7.86
CA VAL A 742 6.87 21.97 -8.82
C VAL A 742 6.66 22.80 -10.09
N VAL A 743 5.93 22.25 -11.07
CA VAL A 743 5.62 22.95 -12.33
C VAL A 743 4.76 24.18 -12.06
N ALA A 744 5.16 25.32 -12.61
CA ALA A 744 4.40 26.56 -12.55
C ALA A 744 3.67 26.81 -13.88
N ILE A 745 2.47 27.41 -13.81
CA ILE A 745 1.69 27.84 -14.99
C ILE A 745 1.35 29.32 -14.89
N TYR A 746 1.54 30.06 -15.98
CA TYR A 746 1.21 31.48 -16.14
C TYR A 746 0.55 31.68 -17.51
N GLY A 747 -0.80 31.71 -17.54
CA GLY A 747 -1.54 31.62 -18.78
C GLY A 747 -1.28 30.30 -19.49
N ASP A 748 -0.61 30.36 -20.65
CA ASP A 748 -0.23 29.19 -21.45
C ASP A 748 1.22 28.75 -21.21
N ASP A 749 2.00 29.54 -20.50
CA ASP A 749 3.41 29.29 -20.25
C ASP A 749 3.60 28.40 -19.00
N CYS A 750 4.21 27.25 -19.17
CA CYS A 750 4.47 26.28 -18.14
C CYS A 750 5.97 26.10 -17.93
N TYR A 751 6.46 26.33 -16.72
CA TYR A 751 7.87 26.17 -16.37
C TYR A 751 8.05 24.90 -15.51
N LEU A 752 8.92 23.99 -15.96
CA LEU A 752 9.23 22.78 -15.19
C LEU A 752 9.82 23.14 -13.82
N GLY A 753 9.44 22.37 -12.78
CA GLY A 753 9.89 22.60 -11.42
C GLY A 753 11.27 22.04 -11.11
N PHE A 754 11.92 22.58 -10.07
CA PHE A 754 13.28 22.21 -9.65
C PHE A 754 13.37 20.80 -9.07
N ILE A 755 12.32 20.28 -8.38
CA ILE A 755 12.29 18.92 -7.79
C ILE A 755 12.54 17.84 -8.86
N GLY A 756 12.22 18.15 -10.12
CA GLY A 756 12.44 17.22 -11.22
C GLY A 756 13.86 17.19 -11.78
N ILE A 757 14.78 17.96 -11.26
CA ILE A 757 16.17 18.00 -11.71
C ILE A 757 16.99 16.97 -10.93
N GLN A 758 17.59 16.03 -11.63
CA GLN A 758 18.39 14.98 -11.00
C GLN A 758 19.66 15.57 -10.35
N GLY A 759 19.88 15.20 -9.10
CA GLY A 759 21.05 15.66 -8.33
C GLY A 759 20.94 17.08 -7.75
N PHE A 760 19.82 17.78 -7.98
CA PHE A 760 19.62 19.12 -7.40
C PHE A 760 19.07 19.01 -5.97
N GLU A 761 19.70 19.69 -5.02
CA GLU A 761 19.38 19.61 -3.60
C GLU A 761 18.17 20.47 -3.22
N GLY A 762 17.24 19.89 -2.49
CA GLY A 762 15.97 20.53 -2.09
C GLY A 762 16.15 21.85 -1.31
N LYS A 763 17.19 21.96 -0.45
CA LYS A 763 17.45 23.17 0.32
C LYS A 763 17.62 24.45 -0.54
N TYR A 764 18.20 24.31 -1.74
CA TYR A 764 18.39 25.47 -2.64
C TYR A 764 17.07 25.89 -3.31
N ILE A 765 16.08 25.00 -3.41
CA ILE A 765 14.78 25.35 -3.96
C ILE A 765 14.11 26.44 -3.11
N GLU A 766 14.10 26.23 -1.80
CA GLU A 766 13.51 27.18 -0.85
C GLU A 766 14.27 28.50 -0.86
N ILE A 767 15.61 28.47 -0.81
CA ILE A 767 16.46 29.64 -0.88
C ILE A 767 16.21 30.49 -2.13
N ILE A 768 16.15 29.85 -3.31
CA ILE A 768 15.89 30.54 -4.58
C ILE A 768 14.52 31.24 -4.56
N ILE A 769 13.50 30.54 -4.07
CA ILE A 769 12.14 31.07 -4.03
C ILE A 769 12.02 32.23 -3.04
N GLU A 770 12.61 32.10 -1.84
CA GLU A 770 12.56 33.12 -0.80
C GLU A 770 13.36 34.35 -1.22
N GLU A 771 14.58 34.17 -1.72
CA GLU A 771 15.42 35.29 -2.21
C GLU A 771 14.74 36.07 -3.33
N ARG A 772 14.12 35.35 -4.28
CA ARG A 772 13.34 35.97 -5.36
C ARG A 772 12.15 36.76 -4.82
N LYS A 773 11.47 36.27 -3.78
CA LYS A 773 10.32 36.90 -3.15
C LYS A 773 10.73 38.17 -2.39
N LEU A 774 11.85 38.11 -1.68
CA LEU A 774 12.33 39.22 -0.82
C LEU A 774 13.05 40.31 -1.61
N ASN A 775 13.92 39.91 -2.54
CA ASN A 775 14.88 40.79 -3.21
C ASN A 775 14.64 40.91 -4.73
N GLY A 776 13.54 40.41 -5.23
CA GLY A 776 13.19 40.47 -6.67
C GLY A 776 13.91 39.42 -7.53
N ILE A 777 13.71 39.53 -8.83
CA ILE A 777 14.28 38.61 -9.82
C ILE A 777 15.82 38.69 -9.83
N PHE A 778 16.45 37.58 -10.18
CA PHE A 778 17.90 37.55 -10.40
C PHE A 778 18.24 38.14 -11.78
N VAL A 779 19.26 38.99 -11.82
CA VAL A 779 19.60 39.75 -13.02
C VAL A 779 20.86 39.23 -13.76
N SER A 780 21.72 38.50 -13.04
CA SER A 780 22.94 37.92 -13.61
C SER A 780 23.34 36.63 -12.90
N LEU A 781 24.30 35.88 -13.42
CA LEU A 781 24.90 34.73 -12.76
C LEU A 781 25.57 35.10 -11.46
N GLU A 782 26.30 36.20 -11.43
CA GLU A 782 26.98 36.72 -10.25
C GLU A 782 25.99 37.11 -9.15
N ASP A 783 24.92 37.83 -9.51
CA ASP A 783 23.81 38.18 -8.59
C ASP A 783 23.16 36.91 -7.99
N PHE A 784 22.93 35.90 -8.83
CA PHE A 784 22.38 34.62 -8.38
C PHE A 784 23.30 33.92 -7.38
N VAL A 785 24.59 33.77 -7.69
CA VAL A 785 25.57 33.11 -6.82
C VAL A 785 25.72 33.84 -5.49
N LYS A 786 25.81 35.18 -5.49
CA LYS A 786 25.89 35.99 -4.28
C LYS A 786 24.69 35.84 -3.37
N ARG A 787 23.48 35.91 -3.93
CA ARG A 787 22.24 35.91 -3.15
C ARG A 787 21.84 34.55 -2.65
N SER A 788 22.06 33.48 -3.44
CA SER A 788 21.63 32.12 -3.11
C SER A 788 22.65 31.32 -2.31
N GLU A 789 23.90 31.77 -2.20
CA GLU A 789 25.04 31.07 -1.57
C GLU A 789 25.15 29.60 -2.06
N ILE A 790 24.73 29.36 -3.30
CA ILE A 790 24.72 28.04 -3.93
C ILE A 790 26.12 27.46 -4.07
N SER A 791 26.31 26.19 -3.94
CA SER A 791 27.58 25.53 -4.21
C SER A 791 27.89 25.49 -5.72
N LEU A 792 29.20 25.42 -6.07
CA LEU A 792 29.62 25.32 -7.46
C LEU A 792 28.92 24.18 -8.19
N GLU A 793 28.89 23.00 -7.62
CA GLU A 793 28.30 21.81 -8.21
C GLU A 793 26.79 21.98 -8.52
N GLN A 794 26.05 22.57 -7.60
CA GLN A 794 24.62 22.82 -7.75
C GLN A 794 24.35 23.94 -8.78
N CYS A 795 25.19 24.94 -8.83
CA CYS A 795 25.14 25.98 -9.84
C CYS A 795 25.42 25.43 -11.24
N ILE A 796 26.39 24.52 -11.39
CA ILE A 796 26.69 23.82 -12.65
C ILE A 796 25.45 23.02 -13.13
N ILE A 797 24.74 22.34 -12.25
CA ILE A 797 23.51 21.62 -12.57
C ILE A 797 22.45 22.58 -13.16
N LEU A 798 22.24 23.74 -12.52
CA LEU A 798 21.29 24.75 -13.01
C LEU A 798 21.71 25.38 -14.35
N ILE A 799 23.00 25.61 -14.57
CA ILE A 799 23.51 26.07 -15.86
C ILE A 799 23.25 25.02 -16.94
N ARG A 800 23.61 23.75 -16.67
CA ARG A 800 23.48 22.65 -17.62
C ARG A 800 22.02 22.39 -18.01
N VAL A 801 21.08 22.46 -17.06
CA VAL A 801 19.65 22.31 -17.37
C VAL A 801 19.06 23.54 -18.06
N GLY A 802 19.78 24.67 -18.14
CA GLY A 802 19.36 25.91 -18.78
C GLY A 802 18.48 26.80 -17.90
N ALA A 803 18.59 26.70 -16.58
CA ALA A 803 17.79 27.48 -15.64
C ALA A 803 18.14 28.98 -15.60
N LEU A 804 19.30 29.36 -16.13
CA LEU A 804 19.82 30.75 -16.18
C LEU A 804 19.74 31.37 -17.59
N ARG A 805 18.92 30.84 -18.50
CA ARG A 805 18.79 31.32 -19.90
C ARG A 805 18.40 32.80 -20.02
N PHE A 806 17.82 33.40 -19.00
CA PHE A 806 17.50 34.83 -18.96
C PHE A 806 18.73 35.73 -19.08
N THR A 807 19.93 35.23 -18.73
CA THR A 807 21.20 35.94 -18.89
C THR A 807 21.60 36.15 -20.34
N LYS A 808 20.98 35.40 -21.28
CA LYS A 808 21.30 35.35 -22.72
C LYS A 808 22.71 34.86 -23.05
N LYS A 809 23.49 34.42 -22.05
CA LYS A 809 24.80 33.80 -22.21
C LYS A 809 24.67 32.32 -22.57
N SER A 810 25.65 31.77 -23.32
CA SER A 810 25.70 30.34 -23.56
C SER A 810 25.98 29.56 -22.28
N LYS A 811 25.60 28.28 -22.21
CA LYS A 811 25.90 27.43 -21.04
C LYS A 811 27.43 27.32 -20.82
N LYS A 812 28.23 27.24 -21.91
CA LYS A 812 29.68 27.15 -21.83
C LYS A 812 30.29 28.41 -21.29
N GLU A 813 29.84 29.59 -21.70
CA GLU A 813 30.26 30.88 -21.11
C GLU A 813 29.92 30.94 -19.62
N MET A 814 28.70 30.58 -19.23
CA MET A 814 28.29 30.55 -17.82
C MET A 814 29.09 29.55 -16.99
N LEU A 815 29.47 28.40 -17.56
CA LEU A 815 30.34 27.43 -16.87
C LEU A 815 31.72 27.98 -16.62
N TRP A 816 32.30 28.73 -17.55
CA TRP A 816 33.55 29.45 -17.33
C TRP A 816 33.39 30.54 -16.27
N GLU A 817 32.37 31.38 -16.40
CA GLU A 817 32.08 32.45 -15.46
C GLU A 817 31.92 31.94 -14.02
N VAL A 818 31.17 30.86 -13.82
CA VAL A 818 30.94 30.29 -12.49
C VAL A 818 32.24 29.75 -11.88
N HIS A 819 33.12 29.13 -12.67
CA HIS A 819 34.42 28.68 -12.19
C HIS A 819 35.35 29.85 -11.83
N LEU A 820 35.29 30.93 -12.54
CA LEU A 820 36.04 32.17 -12.19
C LEU A 820 35.49 32.78 -10.90
N LEU A 821 34.17 32.85 -10.73
CA LEU A 821 33.50 33.37 -9.52
C LEU A 821 33.91 32.57 -8.26
N PHE A 822 33.92 31.23 -8.37
CA PHE A 822 34.29 30.35 -7.25
C PHE A 822 35.82 30.19 -7.08
N GLY A 823 36.61 30.43 -8.11
CA GLY A 823 38.08 30.32 -8.09
C GLY A 823 38.76 31.54 -7.53
N SER A 824 38.11 32.70 -7.44
CA SER A 824 38.63 33.89 -6.78
C SER A 824 38.70 33.64 -5.27
N LYS A 825 39.83 33.89 -4.63
CA LYS A 825 40.06 33.72 -3.17
C LYS A 825 39.14 34.60 -2.27
N VAL A 826 38.40 35.51 -2.88
CA VAL A 826 37.44 36.37 -2.19
C VAL A 826 36.03 35.74 -2.40
N ARG A 827 35.50 35.03 -1.40
CA ARG A 827 34.10 34.68 -1.39
C ARG A 827 33.27 35.96 -1.36
N PRO A 828 32.28 36.14 -2.25
CA PRO A 828 31.42 37.32 -2.18
C PRO A 828 30.69 37.29 -0.83
N ASN A 829 30.92 38.30 -0.03
CA ASN A 829 30.25 38.48 1.27
C ASN A 829 28.90 39.15 1.07
N LYS A 830 27.87 38.71 1.83
CA LYS A 830 26.53 39.35 1.87
C LYS A 830 26.56 40.83 2.34
N HIS A 831 27.64 41.26 2.93
CA HIS A 831 27.77 42.63 3.44
C HIS A 831 28.38 43.52 2.38
N ALA A 832 27.81 44.74 2.23
CA ALA A 832 28.27 45.74 1.29
C ALA A 832 29.78 45.95 1.37
N GLU A 833 30.50 45.69 0.28
CA GLU A 833 31.91 46.02 0.14
C GLU A 833 32.06 47.51 0.11
N LEU A 834 32.92 48.05 0.95
CA LEU A 834 33.25 49.50 1.01
C LEU A 834 34.02 49.98 -0.22
N PHE A 835 34.51 49.07 -1.04
CA PHE A 835 35.25 49.37 -2.26
C PHE A 835 34.83 48.40 -3.37
N ALA A 836 34.48 48.91 -4.54
CA ALA A 836 34.21 48.11 -5.72
C ALA A 836 35.54 47.49 -6.21
N VAL A 837 35.61 46.16 -6.23
CA VAL A 837 36.71 45.46 -6.86
C VAL A 837 36.48 45.53 -8.36
N GLU A 838 37.39 46.14 -9.11
CA GLU A 838 37.33 46.10 -10.60
C GLU A 838 37.46 44.65 -11.06
N HIS A 839 36.36 44.11 -11.60
CA HIS A 839 36.40 42.81 -12.30
C HIS A 839 37.20 42.96 -13.60
N LYS A 840 38.24 42.15 -13.76
CA LYS A 840 38.91 42.04 -15.06
C LYS A 840 37.95 41.38 -16.04
N ASP A 841 37.53 42.12 -17.05
CA ASP A 841 36.83 41.57 -18.20
C ASP A 841 37.78 40.69 -19.00
N TYR A 842 37.53 39.37 -18.97
CA TYR A 842 38.25 38.43 -19.80
C TYR A 842 37.53 38.33 -21.14
N ALA A 843 38.24 38.56 -22.23
CA ALA A 843 37.71 38.27 -23.57
C ALA A 843 37.48 36.77 -23.71
N MET A 844 36.22 36.36 -23.62
CA MET A 844 35.85 34.96 -23.74
C MET A 844 35.78 34.58 -25.22
N PRO A 845 36.27 33.39 -25.62
CA PRO A 845 36.03 32.88 -26.98
C PRO A 845 34.51 32.65 -27.15
N GLU A 846 34.03 32.74 -28.39
CA GLU A 846 32.65 32.47 -28.74
C GLU A 846 32.37 30.99 -28.54
N LEU A 847 31.72 30.64 -27.45
CA LEU A 847 31.41 29.25 -27.03
C LEU A 847 29.92 28.96 -27.27
N VAL A 848 29.57 28.43 -28.42
CA VAL A 848 28.18 28.07 -28.73
C VAL A 848 27.87 26.65 -28.30
N ASN A 849 26.72 26.45 -27.70
CA ASN A 849 26.16 25.13 -27.43
C ASN A 849 25.36 24.63 -28.63
N THR A 850 25.57 23.38 -29.03
CA THR A 850 24.72 22.75 -30.05
C THR A 850 23.39 22.30 -29.46
N THR A 851 22.35 22.21 -30.26
CA THR A 851 21.04 21.71 -29.84
C THR A 851 21.12 20.27 -29.30
N LEU A 852 22.04 19.48 -29.91
CA LEU A 852 22.28 18.10 -29.51
C LEU A 852 22.88 18.01 -28.07
N GLU A 853 23.89 18.86 -27.77
CA GLU A 853 24.45 18.96 -26.40
C GLU A 853 23.35 19.33 -25.38
N ASN A 854 22.50 20.29 -25.74
CA ASN A 854 21.40 20.70 -24.88
C ASN A 854 20.44 19.53 -24.59
N ALA A 855 20.07 18.77 -25.63
CA ALA A 855 19.18 17.61 -25.46
C ALA A 855 19.80 16.51 -24.57
N TYR A 856 21.13 16.32 -24.64
CA TYR A 856 21.81 15.35 -23.76
C TYR A 856 21.90 15.81 -22.33
N HIS A 857 22.10 17.12 -22.06
CA HIS A 857 21.99 17.67 -20.71
C HIS A 857 20.60 17.51 -20.14
N GLU A 858 19.56 17.74 -20.94
CA GLU A 858 18.17 17.54 -20.54
C GLU A 858 17.86 16.07 -20.26
N LEU A 859 18.35 15.16 -21.11
CA LEU A 859 18.18 13.73 -20.92
C LEU A 859 18.81 13.22 -19.62
N GLU A 860 20.00 13.73 -19.29
CA GLU A 860 20.71 13.40 -18.05
C GLU A 860 20.00 14.00 -16.82
N LEU A 861 19.63 15.27 -16.88
CA LEU A 861 19.15 15.99 -15.70
C LEU A 861 17.64 15.96 -15.49
N LEU A 862 16.83 15.77 -16.55
CA LEU A 862 15.37 15.70 -16.48
C LEU A 862 14.82 14.30 -16.76
N GLY A 863 15.64 13.43 -17.40
CA GLY A 863 15.24 12.10 -17.84
C GLY A 863 14.61 12.07 -19.25
N PHE A 864 14.42 13.21 -19.89
CA PHE A 864 13.89 13.35 -21.25
C PHE A 864 14.32 14.67 -21.88
N PRO A 865 14.48 14.74 -23.21
CA PRO A 865 14.78 15.97 -23.91
C PRO A 865 13.50 16.81 -24.10
N LEU A 866 13.61 18.11 -23.93
CA LEU A 866 12.54 19.08 -24.18
C LEU A 866 12.79 19.91 -25.43
N SER A 867 14.07 20.20 -25.72
CA SER A 867 14.53 20.97 -26.87
C SER A 867 14.48 20.21 -28.20
N LEU A 868 14.60 18.88 -28.16
CA LEU A 868 14.47 17.97 -29.29
C LEU A 868 13.48 16.84 -28.96
N SER A 869 12.90 16.21 -29.98
CA SER A 869 12.18 14.94 -29.79
C SER A 869 13.16 13.77 -29.66
N MET A 870 12.74 12.66 -29.08
CA MET A 870 13.54 11.42 -29.08
C MET A 870 13.76 10.89 -30.50
N PHE A 871 12.89 11.24 -31.43
CA PHE A 871 13.05 10.87 -32.87
C PHE A 871 14.17 11.67 -33.54
N ASP A 872 14.39 12.92 -33.15
CA ASP A 872 15.48 13.77 -33.70
C ASP A 872 16.86 13.30 -33.23
N LEU A 873 16.91 12.55 -32.13
CA LEU A 873 18.14 11.92 -31.62
C LEU A 873 18.52 10.64 -32.36
N LEU A 874 17.67 10.09 -33.22
CA LEU A 874 17.97 8.87 -33.96
C LEU A 874 19.10 9.10 -35.00
N LYS A 875 19.92 8.04 -35.20
CA LYS A 875 20.92 8.04 -36.27
C LYS A 875 20.32 7.96 -37.70
N THR A 876 19.03 7.58 -37.75
CA THR A 876 18.30 7.44 -39.03
C THR A 876 17.18 8.46 -39.11
N ASP A 877 16.92 8.95 -40.32
CA ASP A 877 15.80 9.82 -40.64
C ASP A 877 14.53 9.05 -40.99
N TYR A 878 14.59 7.73 -41.04
CA TYR A 878 13.42 6.89 -41.29
C TYR A 878 12.44 6.97 -40.12
N ARG A 879 11.17 7.23 -40.44
CA ARG A 879 10.10 7.42 -39.45
C ARG A 879 8.96 6.40 -39.52
N GLY A 880 9.08 5.42 -40.46
CA GLY A 880 8.06 4.41 -40.74
C GLY A 880 7.37 4.64 -42.07
N ASP A 881 6.68 3.62 -42.57
CA ASP A 881 5.90 3.68 -43.78
C ASP A 881 4.47 4.20 -43.53
N VAL A 882 4.01 4.08 -42.26
CA VAL A 882 2.63 4.37 -41.83
C VAL A 882 2.68 5.05 -40.44
N MET A 883 1.77 5.99 -40.19
CA MET A 883 1.53 6.61 -38.90
C MET A 883 0.35 5.97 -38.18
N ALA A 884 0.21 6.19 -36.88
CA ALA A 884 -0.86 5.61 -36.06
C ALA A 884 -2.27 5.99 -36.58
N SER A 885 -2.43 7.19 -37.08
CA SER A 885 -3.67 7.67 -37.69
C SER A 885 -4.12 6.86 -38.92
N GLN A 886 -3.18 6.15 -39.59
CA GLN A 886 -3.43 5.36 -40.78
C GLN A 886 -3.63 3.86 -40.52
N LEU A 887 -3.53 3.41 -39.26
CA LEU A 887 -3.61 1.98 -38.92
C LEU A 887 -4.95 1.35 -39.30
N MET A 888 -6.07 2.05 -39.12
CA MET A 888 -7.39 1.54 -39.55
C MET A 888 -7.46 1.20 -41.04
N SER A 889 -6.93 2.06 -41.89
CA SER A 889 -6.88 1.83 -43.35
C SER A 889 -5.84 0.80 -43.78
N SER A 890 -4.95 0.43 -42.85
CA SER A 890 -3.89 -0.56 -43.09
C SER A 890 -4.23 -1.94 -42.52
N ALA A 891 -5.49 -2.18 -42.13
CA ALA A 891 -5.92 -3.46 -41.59
C ALA A 891 -5.60 -4.64 -42.51
N GLY A 892 -5.05 -5.72 -41.93
CA GLY A 892 -4.62 -6.93 -42.66
C GLY A 892 -3.26 -6.81 -43.37
N LYS A 893 -2.68 -5.63 -43.52
CA LYS A 893 -1.37 -5.40 -44.16
C LYS A 893 -0.23 -5.56 -43.15
N THR A 894 0.94 -5.96 -43.67
CA THR A 894 2.21 -5.87 -42.95
C THR A 894 2.83 -4.50 -43.17
N ILE A 895 3.15 -3.80 -42.10
CA ILE A 895 3.66 -2.43 -42.15
C ILE A 895 4.93 -2.29 -41.28
N ARG A 896 5.67 -1.18 -41.50
CA ARG A 896 6.77 -0.76 -40.63
C ARG A 896 6.47 0.60 -40.03
N MET A 897 6.69 0.69 -38.74
CA MET A 897 6.54 1.94 -37.99
C MET A 897 7.78 2.18 -37.12
N VAL A 898 8.01 3.44 -36.79
CA VAL A 898 8.96 3.82 -35.75
C VAL A 898 8.16 4.33 -34.55
N GLY A 899 8.38 3.73 -33.39
CA GLY A 899 7.64 4.06 -32.17
C GLY A 899 8.54 4.37 -30.98
N LEU A 900 8.25 5.45 -30.29
CA LEU A 900 8.85 5.74 -28.99
C LEU A 900 8.15 4.90 -27.92
N TYR A 901 8.92 4.09 -27.21
CA TYR A 901 8.45 3.24 -26.13
C TYR A 901 7.78 4.07 -25.00
N VAL A 902 6.57 3.69 -24.67
CA VAL A 902 5.81 4.27 -23.55
C VAL A 902 5.74 3.30 -22.38
N THR A 903 5.24 2.08 -22.62
CA THR A 903 5.11 1.06 -21.59
C THR A 903 4.93 -0.32 -22.19
N GLU A 904 5.20 -1.35 -21.37
CA GLU A 904 4.94 -2.74 -21.71
C GLU A 904 4.26 -3.49 -20.58
N LYS A 905 3.48 -4.51 -20.92
CA LYS A 905 2.87 -5.44 -19.98
C LYS A 905 3.20 -6.87 -20.34
N THR A 906 3.89 -7.56 -19.43
CA THR A 906 4.15 -9.00 -19.56
C THR A 906 2.94 -9.80 -19.06
N VAL A 907 2.52 -10.77 -19.85
CA VAL A 907 1.47 -11.74 -19.53
C VAL A 907 2.01 -13.16 -19.70
N ILE A 908 1.67 -14.04 -18.78
CA ILE A 908 1.98 -15.45 -18.89
C ILE A 908 0.73 -16.15 -19.44
N THR A 909 0.87 -16.81 -20.60
CA THR A 909 -0.21 -17.56 -21.25
C THR A 909 -0.56 -18.82 -20.45
N LYS A 910 -1.72 -19.43 -20.73
CA LYS A 910 -2.14 -20.74 -20.14
C LYS A 910 -1.06 -21.82 -20.29
N ASN A 911 -0.26 -21.76 -21.38
CA ASN A 911 0.84 -22.67 -21.65
C ASN A 911 2.18 -22.23 -20.99
N LYS A 912 2.14 -21.36 -19.97
CA LYS A 912 3.31 -20.85 -19.23
C LYS A 912 4.36 -20.13 -20.09
N LYS A 913 4.00 -19.66 -21.29
CA LYS A 913 4.88 -18.88 -22.17
C LYS A 913 4.65 -17.39 -21.96
N LYS A 914 5.72 -16.58 -22.11
CA LYS A 914 5.66 -15.12 -21.99
C LYS A 914 5.07 -14.50 -23.27
N MET A 915 4.22 -13.52 -23.10
CA MET A 915 3.66 -12.65 -24.14
C MET A 915 3.72 -11.22 -23.65
N TRP A 916 3.92 -10.25 -24.54
CA TRP A 916 3.96 -8.83 -24.21
C TRP A 916 2.95 -8.03 -24.97
N PHE A 917 2.43 -6.99 -24.34
CA PHE A 917 1.70 -5.90 -24.96
C PHE A 917 2.53 -4.64 -24.80
N GLY A 918 2.83 -3.97 -25.91
CA GLY A 918 3.60 -2.73 -25.93
C GLY A 918 2.73 -1.57 -26.37
N THR A 919 2.93 -0.41 -25.76
CA THR A 919 2.30 0.86 -26.17
C THR A 919 3.41 1.83 -26.55
N PHE A 920 3.22 2.52 -27.67
CA PHE A 920 4.20 3.43 -28.28
C PHE A 920 3.54 4.74 -28.71
N LEU A 921 4.36 5.78 -28.88
CA LEU A 921 4.04 6.99 -29.63
C LEU A 921 4.71 6.95 -31.00
N ASP A 922 4.00 7.35 -32.01
CA ASP A 922 4.56 7.61 -33.34
C ASP A 922 5.24 8.99 -33.41
N PRO A 923 5.93 9.34 -34.51
CA PRO A 923 6.56 10.65 -34.68
C PRO A 923 5.60 11.86 -34.63
N GLU A 924 4.32 11.65 -34.90
CA GLU A 924 3.26 12.67 -34.78
C GLU A 924 2.73 12.82 -33.35
N GLY A 925 3.17 11.93 -32.44
CA GLY A 925 2.74 11.92 -31.03
C GLY A 925 1.45 11.16 -30.77
N ASN A 926 1.00 10.30 -31.68
CA ASN A 926 -0.19 9.48 -31.53
C ASN A 926 0.17 8.11 -30.99
N PHE A 927 -0.74 7.57 -30.15
CA PHE A 927 -0.56 6.25 -29.56
C PHE A 927 -0.89 5.12 -30.53
N PHE A 928 -0.11 4.05 -30.44
CA PHE A 928 -0.45 2.76 -31.05
C PHE A 928 0.04 1.61 -30.17
N ASP A 929 -0.60 0.46 -30.32
CA ASP A 929 -0.36 -0.71 -29.51
C ASP A 929 0.15 -1.89 -30.32
N THR A 930 1.00 -2.71 -29.67
CA THR A 930 1.62 -3.89 -30.28
C THR A 930 1.37 -5.13 -29.43
N THR A 931 1.24 -6.28 -30.10
CA THR A 931 1.12 -7.59 -29.48
C THR A 931 2.31 -8.46 -29.84
N HIS A 932 3.07 -8.91 -28.85
CA HIS A 932 4.22 -9.78 -29.02
C HIS A 932 3.87 -11.18 -28.54
N PHE A 933 3.60 -12.07 -29.47
CA PHE A 933 3.27 -13.45 -29.15
C PHE A 933 4.50 -14.25 -28.68
N PRO A 934 4.31 -15.40 -28.00
CA PRO A 934 5.40 -16.23 -27.49
C PRO A 934 6.44 -16.68 -28.53
N ASN A 935 6.09 -16.68 -29.79
CA ASN A 935 7.01 -17.05 -30.89
C ASN A 935 8.01 -15.91 -31.19
N SER A 936 7.61 -14.66 -31.06
CA SER A 936 8.44 -13.49 -31.33
C SER A 936 9.23 -13.01 -30.09
N THR A 937 8.74 -13.25 -28.89
CA THR A 937 9.31 -12.71 -27.64
C THR A 937 10.76 -13.15 -27.36
N PRO A 938 11.21 -14.38 -27.63
CA PRO A 938 12.60 -14.74 -27.37
C PRO A 938 13.59 -14.10 -28.33
N THR A 939 13.18 -13.89 -29.61
CA THR A 939 14.04 -13.36 -30.67
C THR A 939 14.11 -11.83 -30.60
N TYR A 940 13.02 -11.17 -30.28
CA TYR A 940 12.88 -9.73 -30.30
C TYR A 940 12.44 -9.17 -28.93
N PRO A 941 13.33 -9.20 -27.91
CA PRO A 941 13.00 -8.71 -26.59
C PRO A 941 12.96 -7.19 -26.51
N PHE A 942 12.15 -6.64 -25.57
CA PHE A 942 12.28 -5.25 -25.17
C PHE A 942 13.67 -4.99 -24.57
N ARG A 943 14.27 -3.84 -24.89
CA ARG A 943 15.59 -3.40 -24.43
C ARG A 943 15.53 -2.05 -23.70
N GLY A 944 14.42 -1.81 -22.97
CA GLY A 944 14.20 -0.59 -22.22
C GLY A 944 13.76 0.60 -23.07
N ALA A 945 13.74 1.80 -22.46
CA ALA A 945 13.27 3.02 -23.08
C ALA A 945 14.06 3.39 -24.36
N GLY A 946 13.40 4.04 -25.30
CA GLY A 946 13.95 4.50 -26.58
C GLY A 946 13.01 4.28 -27.75
N CYS A 947 13.46 4.58 -28.94
CA CYS A 947 12.69 4.36 -30.18
C CYS A 947 12.96 2.98 -30.75
N TYR A 948 11.94 2.38 -31.34
CA TYR A 948 11.97 1.04 -31.93
C TYR A 948 11.48 1.06 -33.36
N LEU A 949 12.13 0.28 -34.22
CA LEU A 949 11.62 -0.10 -35.53
C LEU A 949 10.74 -1.34 -35.31
N ILE A 950 9.51 -1.24 -35.78
CA ILE A 950 8.42 -2.19 -35.55
C ILE A 950 7.91 -2.64 -36.93
N GLU A 951 8.03 -3.93 -37.23
CA GLU A 951 7.43 -4.56 -38.38
C GLU A 951 6.40 -5.57 -37.95
N GLY A 952 5.16 -5.46 -38.43
CA GLY A 952 4.11 -6.32 -37.98
C GLY A 952 2.85 -6.22 -38.85
N LYS A 953 1.91 -7.15 -38.61
CA LYS A 953 0.61 -7.20 -39.27
C LYS A 953 -0.40 -6.38 -38.45
N VAL A 954 -1.11 -5.48 -39.13
CA VAL A 954 -2.21 -4.74 -38.51
C VAL A 954 -3.43 -5.64 -38.39
N VAL A 955 -3.95 -5.77 -37.17
CA VAL A 955 -5.17 -6.52 -36.85
C VAL A 955 -6.17 -5.61 -36.16
N LEU A 956 -7.45 -5.87 -36.40
CA LEU A 956 -8.56 -5.17 -35.75
C LEU A 956 -9.19 -6.10 -34.73
N ASP A 957 -9.39 -5.59 -33.51
CA ASP A 957 -10.13 -6.26 -32.44
C ASP A 957 -11.22 -5.32 -31.95
N PHE A 958 -12.48 -5.58 -32.31
CA PHE A 958 -13.61 -4.66 -32.09
C PHE A 958 -13.31 -3.23 -32.61
N ASP A 959 -12.91 -3.13 -33.85
CA ASP A 959 -12.53 -1.89 -34.55
C ASP A 959 -11.36 -1.12 -33.93
N PHE A 960 -10.65 -1.73 -32.97
CA PHE A 960 -9.42 -1.17 -32.42
C PHE A 960 -8.20 -1.77 -33.11
N PRO A 961 -7.36 -0.93 -33.81
CA PRO A 961 -6.18 -1.41 -34.53
C PRO A 961 -5.03 -1.70 -33.56
N SER A 962 -4.36 -2.82 -33.75
CA SER A 962 -3.10 -3.17 -33.10
C SER A 962 -2.15 -3.85 -34.08
N ILE A 963 -0.85 -3.92 -33.74
CA ILE A 963 0.18 -4.51 -34.57
C ILE A 963 0.65 -5.82 -33.98
N GLU A 964 0.43 -6.94 -34.64
CA GLU A 964 1.05 -8.23 -34.31
C GLU A 964 2.49 -8.26 -34.78
N ILE A 965 3.44 -8.35 -33.87
CA ILE A 965 4.87 -8.20 -34.16
C ILE A 965 5.43 -9.39 -34.94
N ILE A 966 6.11 -9.07 -36.05
CA ILE A 966 6.93 -9.98 -36.84
C ILE A 966 8.41 -9.74 -36.51
N ARG A 967 8.88 -8.47 -36.58
CA ARG A 967 10.25 -8.06 -36.24
C ARG A 967 10.24 -6.81 -35.39
N PHE A 968 11.21 -6.71 -34.52
CA PHE A 968 11.25 -5.63 -33.51
C PHE A 968 12.69 -5.34 -33.09
N ALA A 969 13.14 -4.10 -33.22
CA ALA A 969 14.49 -3.71 -32.84
C ALA A 969 14.57 -2.28 -32.33
N LYS A 970 15.34 -2.09 -31.26
CA LYS A 970 15.65 -0.76 -30.72
C LYS A 970 16.59 -0.03 -31.65
N LEU A 971 16.27 1.20 -32.00
CA LEU A 971 17.06 2.05 -32.89
C LEU A 971 18.20 2.76 -32.15
N PRO A 972 19.38 2.89 -32.75
CA PRO A 972 20.49 3.62 -32.20
C PRO A 972 20.24 5.13 -32.25
N ILE A 973 20.72 5.85 -31.23
CA ILE A 973 20.72 7.31 -31.16
C ILE A 973 22.08 7.86 -31.54
N LYS A 974 22.14 9.15 -31.93
CA LYS A 974 23.37 9.89 -32.19
C LYS A 974 24.27 9.85 -30.96
N GLN A 975 25.59 9.91 -31.18
CA GLN A 975 26.52 9.90 -30.05
C GLN A 975 26.42 11.19 -29.22
N ASN A 976 26.66 11.08 -27.91
CA ASN A 976 26.67 12.24 -27.06
C ASN A 976 27.94 13.10 -27.36
N PRO A 977 27.80 14.32 -27.86
CA PRO A 977 28.93 15.14 -28.22
C PRO A 977 29.74 15.66 -26.99
N ILE A 978 29.23 15.43 -25.78
CA ILE A 978 29.91 15.84 -24.55
C ILE A 978 30.96 14.77 -24.11
N LEU A 979 30.85 13.56 -24.62
CA LEU A 979 31.75 12.45 -24.27
C LEU A 979 32.92 12.31 -25.25
N ASP A 980 32.87 13.03 -26.35
CA ASP A 980 33.96 13.17 -27.31
C ASP A 980 34.86 14.36 -26.93
#